data_cc56ff9ddd3dbd3a26d9e8e467e1ad0c
#
_entry.id   cc56ff9ddd3dbd3a26d9e8e467e1ad0c
#
_cell.length_a   1.000
_cell.length_b   1.000
_cell.length_c   1.000
_cell.angle_alpha   90.00
_cell.angle_beta   90.00
_cell.angle_gamma   90.00
#
_symmetry.space_group_name_H-M   'P 1'
#
loop_
_entity.id
_entity.type
_entity.pdbx_description
1 polymer ?
#
loop_
_entity_poly.entity_id
_entity_poly.type
_entity_poly.pdbx_seq_one_letter_code
_entity_poly.pdbx_strand_id
1 'polypeptide(L)'
;MRHICHIRLPLATFLLALSLSILPLVPALAQATAPAAPKTPAAAPPASPAQPSPKPQPKPKPMSKAEEKKAIAALPQAYRDWLDEVALLITAPERQTFLRLDKDYERDSFIERFWESRSKLGGIISANEFRNRWQDRVAEARRRFGGLTEDRSRIFLLNGPPSGVVVASCSEVLWPLEVWYYSGGSDVANFEFIVVFYQKWGVGGYRIWEPLLGAGDLFRDGPQRFPGLEAIQRQCRDGDQIAGAIAWVANQGTTYDFLRLKFDNPPKGPGGEWIDAFKSYSTDLPESAASFNAKLSFDFPGRYQNRTVVEGVLQVPVSEVGQAKLGEHRSFNFVITGEVLENKKLFDGFRYKFDFPVTDAQPAASLPLVFQRYLRPGSYTIVLKVEDLNSGKFFRAAQPLTVPETDKIAPAAGPPADPESARILAEAYAAISNGETTLKLVRPQGELQTGMMRFDTISAGKEIAKVTFSLDGKPVLTKTKQPWSVELDLGSLPRQRALTAVAYDAQGREVASDRLLVNAAGHRFAVRLSEPHKGKRYEKSLLAHADVQVPEGETVEQVEFYLNETRVATVYQPPYEQPIVLPKNEPLAYVRAVATTADGATTEDLVFVNAPENLEQVNIQFVELYASVLDHGRPVEGLTQKDFTPSEDGVKQQIARFDQVRDQPIHAAVAIDVSASMDPNIGEARKGAFAFFQQAIKPKDRAALITFNDHPNLVVKFTNDVNELAGGLAGLKAERGTALYDSVVFSLFYFNGVKGQRALLILSDGKDEGSRFTFEDALEYARRAGVTIYAIGLGKDVDKKHLSKIAEETGGRGFFVKTAAELAPIYAQIERELRSQYLVAYQSTNTSEENTFRAVELKVDKPGVEVKTIRGYYP
;
A
#
# COMPACT_ATOMS: atom_id res chain seq x y z
N MET A 1 -19.16 67.29 30.61
CA MET A 1 -18.43 68.44 30.11
C MET A 1 -17.64 67.99 28.93
N ARG A 2 -18.12 68.25 27.69
CA ARG A 2 -17.63 69.27 26.71
C ARG A 2 -16.11 69.02 26.43
N HIS A 3 -15.60 68.64 25.24
CA HIS A 3 -15.73 69.39 23.95
C HIS A 3 -15.49 68.48 22.75
N ILE A 4 -16.33 68.72 21.82
CA ILE A 4 -16.32 68.49 20.36
C ILE A 4 -15.17 69.30 19.71
N CYS A 5 -14.52 68.72 18.69
CA CYS A 5 -14.01 69.50 17.59
C CYS A 5 -14.00 68.71 16.27
N HIS A 6 -14.83 69.18 15.38
CA HIS A 6 -14.85 68.82 13.94
C HIS A 6 -13.71 69.53 13.18
N ILE A 7 -13.14 68.92 12.16
CA ILE A 7 -12.63 69.65 11.00
C ILE A 7 -12.86 68.85 9.73
N ARG A 8 -13.31 69.59 8.70
CA ARG A 8 -13.83 69.21 7.37
C ARG A 8 -12.73 68.99 6.35
N LEU A 9 -13.12 68.23 5.29
CA LEU A 9 -12.52 68.11 3.95
C LEU A 9 -12.14 69.42 3.28
N PRO A 10 -11.33 69.35 2.16
CA PRO A 10 -11.99 69.70 0.90
C PRO A 10 -11.67 68.76 -0.32
N LEU A 11 -12.71 68.73 -1.16
CA LEU A 11 -12.69 68.28 -2.56
C LEU A 11 -11.74 69.16 -3.41
N ALA A 12 -11.12 68.50 -4.43
CA ALA A 12 -10.71 69.23 -5.65
C ALA A 12 -10.98 68.34 -6.87
N THR A 13 -11.91 68.92 -7.64
CA THR A 13 -12.32 68.49 -8.99
C THR A 13 -11.26 68.92 -10.02
N PHE A 14 -11.05 68.04 -11.07
CA PHE A 14 -10.61 68.59 -12.37
C PHE A 14 -11.31 67.78 -13.51
N LEU A 15 -11.94 68.57 -14.35
CA LEU A 15 -12.69 68.29 -15.55
C LEU A 15 -11.79 68.48 -16.80
N LEU A 16 -12.30 67.95 -17.92
CA LEU A 16 -12.02 68.21 -19.38
C LEU A 16 -11.13 67.16 -20.05
N ALA A 17 -11.45 66.65 -21.24
CA ALA A 17 -12.31 67.15 -22.33
C ALA A 17 -12.78 66.05 -23.27
N LEU A 18 -13.95 66.31 -23.80
CA LEU A 18 -14.66 65.77 -24.95
C LEU A 18 -13.82 65.69 -26.24
N SER A 19 -14.12 64.75 -27.13
CA SER A 19 -14.30 64.95 -28.55
C SER A 19 -15.39 64.02 -29.13
N LEU A 20 -16.44 64.72 -29.59
CA LEU A 20 -17.56 64.19 -30.39
C LEU A 20 -17.10 63.86 -31.83
N SER A 21 -17.64 62.82 -32.40
CA SER A 21 -17.86 62.74 -33.88
C SER A 21 -19.20 62.11 -34.18
N ILE A 22 -19.95 62.77 -35.01
CA ILE A 22 -21.37 62.80 -35.27
C ILE A 22 -21.79 61.70 -36.28
N LEU A 23 -23.05 61.23 -36.06
CA LEU A 23 -23.86 60.40 -36.96
C LEU A 23 -24.15 61.01 -38.35
N PRO A 24 -24.76 60.21 -39.30
CA PRO A 24 -26.21 60.37 -39.43
C PRO A 24 -27.08 59.12 -39.47
N LEU A 25 -28.28 59.28 -38.94
CA LEU A 25 -29.45 58.43 -39.11
C LEU A 25 -30.04 58.57 -40.52
N VAL A 26 -30.60 57.48 -41.05
CA VAL A 26 -31.76 57.47 -41.94
C VAL A 26 -32.63 56.27 -41.63
N PRO A 27 -33.99 56.37 -41.57
CA PRO A 27 -34.85 55.32 -41.16
C PRO A 27 -35.42 54.52 -42.36
N ALA A 28 -35.72 53.23 -42.19
CA ALA A 28 -36.59 52.50 -43.13
C ALA A 28 -37.47 51.48 -42.39
N LEU A 29 -38.72 51.57 -42.70
CA LEU A 29 -39.90 50.94 -42.29
C LEU A 29 -39.86 49.42 -41.98
N ALA A 30 -40.65 49.03 -41.01
CA ALA A 30 -41.07 47.70 -40.67
C ALA A 30 -41.88 46.99 -41.77
N GLN A 31 -41.53 45.71 -42.00
CA GLN A 31 -42.49 44.72 -42.47
C GLN A 31 -42.29 43.43 -41.62
N ALA A 32 -43.41 43.05 -40.96
CA ALA A 32 -43.49 41.84 -40.17
C ALA A 32 -43.62 40.63 -41.12
N THR A 33 -42.73 39.64 -40.96
CA THR A 33 -42.93 38.31 -41.50
C THR A 33 -42.77 37.25 -40.39
N ALA A 34 -43.62 36.24 -40.40
CA ALA A 34 -43.81 35.19 -39.41
C ALA A 34 -42.53 34.36 -39.14
N PRO A 35 -42.44 33.69 -37.96
CA PRO A 35 -41.25 32.96 -37.58
C PRO A 35 -41.10 31.67 -38.41
N ALA A 36 -39.96 31.48 -39.07
CA ALA A 36 -39.57 30.26 -39.73
C ALA A 36 -39.09 29.21 -38.67
N ALA A 37 -39.47 27.98 -38.89
CA ALA A 37 -39.11 26.81 -38.11
C ALA A 37 -37.57 26.67 -37.93
N PRO A 38 -37.09 26.08 -36.79
CA PRO A 38 -35.69 25.93 -36.57
C PRO A 38 -35.04 24.94 -37.53
N LYS A 39 -34.03 25.37 -38.23
CA LYS A 39 -33.17 24.53 -39.08
C LYS A 39 -32.47 23.51 -38.23
N THR A 40 -32.59 22.25 -38.58
CA THR A 40 -31.81 21.12 -38.08
C THR A 40 -30.32 21.43 -38.20
N PRO A 41 -29.49 21.14 -37.16
CA PRO A 41 -28.04 21.30 -37.30
C PRO A 41 -27.51 20.34 -38.37
N ALA A 42 -26.63 20.83 -39.20
CA ALA A 42 -25.90 20.04 -40.19
C ALA A 42 -25.18 18.88 -39.48
N ALA A 43 -25.31 17.69 -40.07
CA ALA A 43 -24.64 16.50 -39.57
C ALA A 43 -23.13 16.76 -39.51
N ALA A 44 -22.52 16.43 -38.35
CA ALA A 44 -21.06 16.41 -38.18
C ALA A 44 -20.45 15.42 -39.17
N PRO A 45 -19.25 15.69 -39.66
CA PRO A 45 -18.55 14.77 -40.56
C PRO A 45 -18.36 13.42 -39.83
N PRO A 46 -18.40 12.27 -40.55
CA PRO A 46 -18.26 10.97 -39.95
C PRO A 46 -16.94 10.88 -39.22
N ALA A 47 -16.98 10.48 -37.96
CA ALA A 47 -15.83 10.20 -37.16
C ALA A 47 -14.92 9.19 -37.88
N SER A 48 -13.65 9.49 -37.99
CA SER A 48 -12.65 8.53 -38.48
C SER A 48 -12.81 7.21 -37.73
N PRO A 49 -12.72 6.07 -38.40
CA PRO A 49 -12.86 4.78 -37.74
C PRO A 49 -11.84 4.67 -36.61
N ALA A 50 -12.33 4.42 -35.41
CA ALA A 50 -11.51 4.13 -34.27
C ALA A 50 -10.57 2.97 -34.64
N GLN A 51 -9.27 3.17 -34.47
CA GLN A 51 -8.32 2.08 -34.65
C GLN A 51 -8.72 0.97 -33.65
N PRO A 52 -8.80 -0.29 -34.09
CA PRO A 52 -9.15 -1.38 -33.21
C PRO A 52 -8.10 -1.48 -32.12
N SER A 53 -8.55 -1.44 -30.88
CA SER A 53 -7.73 -1.77 -29.71
C SER A 53 -7.01 -3.09 -29.98
N PRO A 54 -5.73 -3.23 -29.63
CA PRO A 54 -5.02 -4.50 -29.78
C PRO A 54 -5.81 -5.59 -29.09
N LYS A 55 -6.17 -6.65 -29.83
CA LYS A 55 -6.89 -7.80 -29.27
C LYS A 55 -6.09 -8.36 -28.11
N PRO A 56 -6.74 -8.69 -26.96
CA PRO A 56 -6.06 -9.37 -25.87
C PRO A 56 -5.35 -10.60 -26.42
N GLN A 57 -4.08 -10.76 -26.08
CA GLN A 57 -3.35 -11.96 -26.48
C GLN A 57 -4.07 -13.18 -25.95
N PRO A 58 -4.35 -14.18 -26.75
CA PRO A 58 -5.00 -15.41 -26.27
C PRO A 58 -4.14 -16.02 -25.19
N LYS A 59 -4.71 -16.25 -24.02
CA LYS A 59 -4.01 -17.00 -22.95
C LYS A 59 -3.42 -18.26 -23.57
N PRO A 60 -2.13 -18.55 -23.34
CA PRO A 60 -1.47 -19.68 -23.94
C PRO A 60 -2.25 -20.97 -23.59
N LYS A 61 -2.54 -21.80 -24.59
CA LYS A 61 -3.24 -23.07 -24.37
C LYS A 61 -2.52 -23.90 -23.32
N PRO A 62 -3.24 -24.53 -22.40
CA PRO A 62 -2.63 -25.47 -21.47
C PRO A 62 -1.83 -26.54 -22.22
N MET A 63 -0.65 -26.87 -21.71
CA MET A 63 0.14 -27.96 -22.27
C MET A 63 -0.61 -29.28 -22.10
N SER A 64 -0.57 -30.12 -23.11
CA SER A 64 -1.06 -31.51 -22.99
C SER A 64 -0.16 -32.32 -22.08
N LYS A 65 -0.67 -33.40 -21.51
CA LYS A 65 0.14 -34.31 -20.66
C LYS A 65 1.38 -34.87 -21.38
N ALA A 66 1.29 -35.06 -22.70
CA ALA A 66 2.42 -35.53 -23.51
C ALA A 66 3.51 -34.46 -23.64
N GLU A 67 3.11 -33.21 -23.86
CA GLU A 67 4.02 -32.06 -23.91
C GLU A 67 4.67 -31.79 -22.56
N GLU A 68 3.93 -31.86 -21.46
CA GLU A 68 4.49 -31.73 -20.11
C GLU A 68 5.55 -32.81 -19.85
N LYS A 69 5.25 -34.08 -20.19
CA LYS A 69 6.19 -35.18 -20.01
C LYS A 69 7.47 -34.97 -20.82
N LYS A 70 7.34 -34.50 -22.05
CA LYS A 70 8.49 -34.15 -22.91
C LYS A 70 9.30 -32.98 -22.33
N ALA A 71 8.63 -31.94 -21.86
CA ALA A 71 9.28 -30.79 -21.25
C ALA A 71 10.04 -31.14 -19.98
N ILE A 72 9.44 -31.96 -19.09
CA ILE A 72 10.11 -32.45 -17.88
C ILE A 72 11.35 -33.29 -18.23
N ALA A 73 11.24 -34.15 -19.23
CA ALA A 73 12.39 -35.01 -19.66
C ALA A 73 13.56 -34.17 -20.21
N ALA A 74 13.28 -33.01 -20.77
CA ALA A 74 14.28 -32.09 -21.29
C ALA A 74 14.97 -31.21 -20.22
N LEU A 75 14.40 -31.14 -19.00
CA LEU A 75 14.98 -30.35 -17.93
C LEU A 75 16.28 -30.95 -17.38
N PRO A 76 17.22 -30.12 -16.93
CA PRO A 76 18.32 -30.57 -16.05
C PRO A 76 17.82 -31.32 -14.81
N GLN A 77 18.62 -32.26 -14.29
CA GLN A 77 18.24 -33.14 -13.18
C GLN A 77 17.78 -32.33 -11.94
N ALA A 78 18.50 -31.26 -11.58
CA ALA A 78 18.19 -30.46 -10.43
C ALA A 78 16.74 -29.87 -10.46
N TYR A 79 16.27 -29.46 -11.62
CA TYR A 79 14.92 -28.94 -11.79
C TYR A 79 13.84 -30.04 -11.81
N ARG A 80 14.18 -31.23 -12.27
CA ARG A 80 13.31 -32.42 -12.16
C ARG A 80 13.12 -32.79 -10.69
N ASP A 81 14.22 -32.88 -9.96
CA ASP A 81 14.20 -33.20 -8.52
C ASP A 81 13.39 -32.16 -7.73
N TRP A 82 13.55 -30.90 -8.06
CA TRP A 82 12.76 -29.84 -7.45
C TRP A 82 11.25 -29.96 -7.76
N LEU A 83 10.88 -30.25 -9.01
CA LEU A 83 9.47 -30.49 -9.38
C LEU A 83 8.85 -31.64 -8.62
N ASP A 84 9.62 -32.71 -8.37
CA ASP A 84 9.18 -33.86 -7.57
C ASP A 84 9.04 -33.47 -6.09
N GLU A 85 9.95 -32.67 -5.55
CA GLU A 85 9.91 -32.19 -4.17
C GLU A 85 8.70 -31.32 -3.88
N VAL A 86 8.31 -30.47 -4.83
CA VAL A 86 7.18 -29.54 -4.66
C VAL A 86 5.88 -30.04 -5.28
N ALA A 87 5.81 -31.31 -5.68
CA ALA A 87 4.64 -31.85 -6.39
C ALA A 87 3.31 -31.66 -5.65
N LEU A 88 3.33 -31.65 -4.32
CA LEU A 88 2.15 -31.42 -3.48
C LEU A 88 1.82 -29.93 -3.30
N LEU A 89 2.77 -29.04 -3.54
CA LEU A 89 2.63 -27.60 -3.31
C LEU A 89 2.39 -26.81 -4.60
N ILE A 90 2.91 -27.30 -5.73
CA ILE A 90 2.86 -26.57 -7.00
C ILE A 90 1.48 -26.71 -7.66
N THR A 91 0.93 -25.59 -8.12
CA THR A 91 -0.32 -25.57 -8.89
C THR A 91 -0.06 -25.91 -10.36
N ALA A 92 -1.11 -26.30 -11.09
CA ALA A 92 -0.98 -26.59 -12.52
C ALA A 92 -0.51 -25.37 -13.35
N PRO A 93 -1.02 -24.14 -13.13
CA PRO A 93 -0.50 -22.95 -13.80
C PRO A 93 0.98 -22.68 -13.52
N GLU A 94 1.42 -22.81 -12.28
CA GLU A 94 2.83 -22.65 -11.87
C GLU A 94 3.72 -23.65 -12.59
N ARG A 95 3.33 -24.92 -12.54
CA ARG A 95 4.06 -25.99 -13.21
C ARG A 95 4.19 -25.76 -14.71
N GLN A 96 3.10 -25.36 -15.38
CA GLN A 96 3.13 -25.07 -16.80
C GLN A 96 3.99 -23.86 -17.13
N THR A 97 3.98 -22.83 -16.28
CA THR A 97 4.85 -21.67 -16.45
C THR A 97 6.31 -22.06 -16.30
N PHE A 98 6.66 -22.78 -15.25
CA PHE A 98 8.02 -23.27 -15.01
C PHE A 98 8.56 -24.09 -16.19
N LEU A 99 7.72 -24.98 -16.75
CA LEU A 99 8.10 -25.83 -17.88
C LEU A 99 8.30 -25.07 -19.19
N ARG A 100 7.80 -23.84 -19.31
CA ARG A 100 7.98 -22.96 -20.47
C ARG A 100 9.18 -22.04 -20.37
N LEU A 101 9.82 -21.97 -19.21
CA LEU A 101 11.03 -21.16 -19.05
C LEU A 101 12.19 -21.82 -19.78
N ASP A 102 12.89 -21.06 -20.60
CA ASP A 102 13.99 -21.56 -21.42
C ASP A 102 15.36 -21.37 -20.76
N LYS A 103 15.47 -20.36 -19.89
CA LYS A 103 16.74 -19.96 -19.27
C LYS A 103 16.82 -20.44 -17.82
N ASP A 104 17.97 -20.97 -17.42
CA ASP A 104 18.17 -21.49 -16.07
C ASP A 104 18.03 -20.40 -15.00
N TYR A 105 18.49 -19.18 -15.25
CA TYR A 105 18.34 -18.09 -14.30
C TYR A 105 16.88 -17.68 -14.07
N GLU A 106 16.00 -17.83 -15.07
CA GLU A 106 14.57 -17.62 -14.91
C GLU A 106 13.94 -18.73 -14.07
N ARG A 107 14.39 -19.99 -14.25
CA ARG A 107 13.97 -21.11 -13.41
C ARG A 107 14.39 -20.93 -11.97
N ASP A 108 15.63 -20.48 -11.74
CA ASP A 108 16.14 -20.18 -10.40
C ASP A 108 15.33 -19.04 -9.74
N SER A 109 15.06 -17.97 -10.47
CA SER A 109 14.22 -16.86 -9.99
C SER A 109 12.78 -17.29 -9.72
N PHE A 110 12.23 -18.18 -10.56
CA PHE A 110 10.92 -18.77 -10.34
C PHE A 110 10.89 -19.59 -9.04
N ILE A 111 11.91 -20.41 -8.80
CA ILE A 111 12.04 -21.23 -7.57
C ILE A 111 12.09 -20.33 -6.32
N GLU A 112 12.86 -19.24 -6.33
CA GLU A 112 12.92 -18.30 -5.20
C GLU A 112 11.54 -17.66 -4.95
N ARG A 113 10.90 -17.14 -5.99
CA ARG A 113 9.55 -16.55 -5.90
C ARG A 113 8.49 -17.58 -5.48
N PHE A 114 8.61 -18.80 -5.93
CA PHE A 114 7.74 -19.89 -5.51
C PHE A 114 7.78 -20.07 -3.99
N TRP A 115 8.97 -20.09 -3.39
CA TRP A 115 9.10 -20.19 -1.93
C TRP A 115 8.64 -18.95 -1.19
N GLU A 116 8.94 -17.77 -1.70
CA GLU A 116 8.43 -16.51 -1.14
C GLU A 116 6.90 -16.50 -1.07
N SER A 117 6.23 -16.96 -2.12
CA SER A 117 4.76 -17.02 -2.18
C SER A 117 4.14 -17.97 -1.16
N ARG A 118 4.91 -18.93 -0.62
CA ARG A 118 4.46 -19.92 0.38
C ARG A 118 4.78 -19.54 1.82
N SER A 119 5.43 -18.43 2.07
CA SER A 119 5.69 -17.95 3.42
C SER A 119 4.40 -17.80 4.26
N LYS A 120 3.28 -17.53 3.60
CA LYS A 120 1.95 -17.42 4.23
C LYS A 120 1.32 -18.79 4.58
N LEU A 121 1.75 -19.90 4.00
CA LEU A 121 1.20 -21.23 4.28
C LEU A 121 1.67 -21.81 5.62
N GLY A 122 2.80 -21.36 6.13
CA GLY A 122 3.38 -21.82 7.38
C GLY A 122 2.99 -20.99 8.64
N GLY A 123 1.99 -20.14 8.55
CA GLY A 123 1.63 -19.22 9.66
C GLY A 123 2.63 -18.07 9.80
N ILE A 124 3.17 -17.83 11.00
CA ILE A 124 4.09 -16.70 11.32
C ILE A 124 5.54 -16.98 10.87
N ILE A 125 5.78 -17.99 10.05
CA ILE A 125 7.13 -18.48 9.71
C ILE A 125 7.65 -17.77 8.44
N SER A 126 8.95 -17.45 8.41
CA SER A 126 9.58 -16.87 7.22
C SER A 126 9.58 -17.86 6.03
N ALA A 127 9.65 -17.34 4.80
CA ALA A 127 9.72 -18.15 3.59
C ALA A 127 10.88 -19.15 3.61
N ASN A 128 12.03 -18.73 4.11
CA ASN A 128 13.21 -19.59 4.24
C ASN A 128 13.01 -20.70 5.27
N GLU A 129 12.35 -20.42 6.37
CA GLU A 129 12.06 -21.40 7.41
C GLU A 129 11.04 -22.44 6.93
N PHE A 130 9.99 -22.02 6.20
CA PHE A 130 9.05 -22.92 5.55
C PHE A 130 9.75 -23.82 4.52
N ARG A 131 10.61 -23.23 3.65
CA ARG A 131 11.42 -23.96 2.68
C ARG A 131 12.30 -25.01 3.34
N ASN A 132 13.08 -24.62 4.36
CA ASN A 132 13.98 -25.51 5.07
C ASN A 132 13.21 -26.67 5.72
N ARG A 133 12.12 -26.37 6.42
CA ARG A 133 11.27 -27.37 7.05
C ARG A 133 10.68 -28.34 6.02
N TRP A 134 10.25 -27.86 4.87
CA TRP A 134 9.77 -28.70 3.78
C TRP A 134 10.87 -29.61 3.23
N GLN A 135 12.05 -29.08 2.97
CA GLN A 135 13.20 -29.83 2.48
C GLN A 135 13.68 -30.89 3.47
N ASP A 136 13.68 -30.59 4.76
CA ASP A 136 13.96 -31.58 5.80
C ASP A 136 12.96 -32.73 5.79
N ARG A 137 11.67 -32.41 5.64
CA ARG A 137 10.62 -33.42 5.51
C ARG A 137 10.79 -34.27 4.24
N VAL A 138 11.17 -33.69 3.13
CA VAL A 138 11.45 -34.41 1.88
C VAL A 138 12.62 -35.36 2.05
N ALA A 139 13.71 -34.90 2.64
CA ALA A 139 14.87 -35.72 2.91
C ALA A 139 14.51 -36.92 3.83
N GLU A 140 13.74 -36.63 4.90
CA GLU A 140 13.30 -37.66 5.84
C GLU A 140 12.33 -38.65 5.19
N ALA A 141 11.37 -38.17 4.37
CA ALA A 141 10.43 -39.07 3.66
C ALA A 141 11.14 -39.98 2.68
N ARG A 142 12.13 -39.47 1.92
CA ARG A 142 12.96 -40.31 1.03
C ARG A 142 13.72 -41.38 1.80
N ARG A 143 14.27 -41.01 2.96
CA ARG A 143 15.04 -41.97 3.81
C ARG A 143 14.12 -43.01 4.42
N ARG A 144 12.95 -42.66 4.91
CA ARG A 144 12.04 -43.57 5.64
C ARG A 144 11.17 -44.44 4.73
N PHE A 145 10.71 -43.87 3.63
CA PHE A 145 9.70 -44.49 2.77
C PHE A 145 10.19 -44.83 1.36
N GLY A 146 11.43 -44.49 1.04
CA GLY A 146 12.05 -44.82 -0.26
C GLY A 146 11.59 -43.94 -1.44
N GLY A 147 10.65 -43.06 -1.24
CA GLY A 147 10.13 -42.16 -2.29
C GLY A 147 9.09 -41.18 -1.76
N LEU A 148 8.61 -40.29 -2.62
CA LEU A 148 7.65 -39.25 -2.26
C LEU A 148 6.20 -39.54 -2.69
N THR A 149 5.99 -40.63 -3.43
CA THR A 149 4.69 -40.97 -4.04
C THR A 149 3.83 -41.90 -3.18
N GLU A 150 4.39 -42.49 -2.13
CA GLU A 150 3.66 -43.32 -1.19
C GLU A 150 2.78 -42.53 -0.26
N ASP A 151 1.62 -43.04 0.15
CA ASP A 151 0.67 -42.30 1.00
C ASP A 151 1.29 -41.87 2.35
N ARG A 152 2.18 -42.70 2.96
CA ARG A 152 2.91 -42.30 4.17
C ARG A 152 3.79 -41.05 3.94
N SER A 153 4.52 -41.04 2.83
CA SER A 153 5.34 -39.88 2.44
C SER A 153 4.46 -38.62 2.30
N ARG A 154 3.33 -38.74 1.63
CA ARG A 154 2.40 -37.69 1.39
C ARG A 154 1.85 -37.08 2.70
N ILE A 155 1.37 -37.94 3.60
CA ILE A 155 0.85 -37.48 4.91
C ILE A 155 1.96 -36.87 5.74
N PHE A 156 3.16 -37.45 5.74
CA PHE A 156 4.33 -36.93 6.44
C PHE A 156 4.77 -35.54 5.93
N LEU A 157 4.80 -35.39 4.63
CA LEU A 157 5.17 -34.09 4.03
C LEU A 157 4.18 -32.98 4.43
N LEU A 158 2.88 -33.28 4.39
CA LEU A 158 1.83 -32.30 4.67
C LEU A 158 1.69 -31.98 6.17
N ASN A 159 1.91 -32.95 7.05
CA ASN A 159 1.61 -32.78 8.48
C ASN A 159 2.85 -32.88 9.37
N GLY A 160 4.00 -33.21 8.84
CA GLY A 160 5.21 -33.50 9.63
C GLY A 160 5.19 -34.87 10.29
N PRO A 161 6.10 -35.13 11.23
CA PRO A 161 6.18 -36.40 11.94
C PRO A 161 4.94 -36.63 12.80
N PRO A 162 4.38 -37.89 12.80
CA PRO A 162 3.30 -38.22 13.71
C PRO A 162 3.77 -38.18 15.18
N SER A 163 2.86 -37.85 16.09
CA SER A 163 3.09 -37.86 17.53
C SER A 163 3.27 -39.28 18.11
N GLY A 164 2.75 -40.31 17.40
CA GLY A 164 2.90 -41.71 17.75
C GLY A 164 2.71 -42.61 16.52
N VAL A 165 3.41 -43.72 16.51
CA VAL A 165 3.29 -44.76 15.48
C VAL A 165 3.17 -46.11 16.14
N VAL A 166 2.15 -46.87 15.77
CA VAL A 166 1.98 -48.29 16.16
C VAL A 166 2.06 -49.16 14.93
N VAL A 167 2.96 -50.11 14.93
CA VAL A 167 3.16 -51.08 13.84
C VAL A 167 2.55 -52.41 14.24
N ALA A 168 1.68 -52.96 13.41
CA ALA A 168 1.06 -54.23 13.71
C ALA A 168 2.07 -55.38 13.69
N SER A 169 2.20 -56.06 14.82
CA SER A 169 3.13 -57.18 15.01
C SER A 169 2.58 -58.55 14.57
N CYS A 170 1.29 -58.62 14.20
CA CYS A 170 0.56 -59.84 13.88
C CYS A 170 0.38 -60.07 12.38
N SER A 171 1.45 -60.34 11.69
CA SER A 171 1.49 -60.56 10.24
C SER A 171 0.68 -61.75 9.74
N GLU A 172 0.27 -62.66 10.63
CA GLU A 172 -0.60 -63.80 10.28
C GLU A 172 -2.08 -63.38 10.15
N VAL A 173 -2.50 -62.36 10.87
CA VAL A 173 -3.88 -61.87 10.93
C VAL A 173 -4.11 -60.71 10.01
N LEU A 174 -3.23 -59.70 10.10
CA LEU A 174 -3.33 -58.46 9.36
C LEU A 174 -2.32 -58.38 8.20
N TRP A 175 -2.66 -57.64 7.17
CA TRP A 175 -1.68 -57.12 6.26
C TRP A 175 -0.70 -56.26 7.02
N PRO A 176 0.55 -56.06 6.55
CA PRO A 176 1.44 -55.07 7.14
C PRO A 176 0.71 -53.73 7.30
N LEU A 177 0.65 -53.23 8.55
CA LEU A 177 -0.20 -52.10 8.93
C LEU A 177 0.54 -51.18 9.92
N GLU A 178 0.38 -49.89 9.73
CA GLU A 178 0.84 -48.85 10.63
C GLU A 178 -0.32 -47.92 11.00
N VAL A 179 -0.42 -47.57 12.28
CA VAL A 179 -1.37 -46.55 12.79
C VAL A 179 -0.55 -45.34 13.18
N TRP A 180 -0.86 -44.21 12.57
CA TRP A 180 -0.21 -42.95 12.89
C TRP A 180 -1.17 -42.03 13.61
N TYR A 181 -0.70 -41.47 14.73
CA TYR A 181 -1.44 -40.53 15.59
C TYR A 181 -0.89 -39.13 15.39
N TYR A 182 -1.77 -38.17 15.23
CA TYR A 182 -1.47 -36.75 15.19
C TYR A 182 -2.26 -36.05 16.27
N SER A 183 -1.58 -35.34 17.20
CA SER A 183 -2.19 -34.66 18.33
C SER A 183 -2.62 -33.21 18.04
N GLY A 184 -2.79 -32.86 16.76
CA GLY A 184 -3.14 -31.49 16.32
C GLY A 184 -1.92 -30.64 16.01
N GLY A 185 -2.17 -29.42 15.50
CA GLY A 185 -1.11 -28.46 15.18
C GLY A 185 -0.30 -28.75 13.93
N SER A 186 -0.81 -29.59 13.02
CA SER A 186 -0.16 -29.83 11.73
C SER A 186 -0.49 -28.72 10.72
N ASP A 187 0.33 -28.59 9.68
CA ASP A 187 0.16 -27.53 8.66
C ASP A 187 -1.15 -27.67 7.85
N VAL A 188 -1.74 -28.87 7.80
CA VAL A 188 -2.98 -29.16 7.04
C VAL A 188 -4.17 -29.40 7.95
N ALA A 189 -3.96 -30.05 9.09
CA ALA A 189 -5.01 -30.33 10.06
C ALA A 189 -4.60 -29.83 11.44
N ASN A 190 -5.36 -28.89 11.99
CA ASN A 190 -5.13 -28.30 13.31
C ASN A 190 -5.90 -29.00 14.44
N PHE A 191 -6.39 -30.20 14.19
CA PHE A 191 -7.11 -31.06 15.14
C PHE A 191 -6.48 -32.45 15.20
N GLU A 192 -6.81 -33.20 16.25
CA GLU A 192 -6.33 -34.56 16.42
C GLU A 192 -6.94 -35.51 15.37
N PHE A 193 -6.10 -36.36 14.77
CA PHE A 193 -6.56 -37.35 13.84
C PHE A 193 -5.67 -38.61 13.85
N ILE A 194 -6.23 -39.70 13.36
CA ILE A 194 -5.54 -40.99 13.21
C ILE A 194 -5.59 -41.39 11.74
N VAL A 195 -4.48 -41.91 11.22
CA VAL A 195 -4.40 -42.48 9.88
C VAL A 195 -3.95 -43.93 10.01
N VAL A 196 -4.67 -44.82 9.36
CA VAL A 196 -4.29 -46.25 9.24
C VAL A 196 -3.73 -46.48 7.86
N PHE A 197 -2.49 -46.95 7.81
CA PHE A 197 -1.83 -47.34 6.56
C PHE A 197 -1.70 -48.85 6.52
N TYR A 198 -1.89 -49.44 5.36
CA TYR A 198 -1.71 -50.87 5.16
C TYR A 198 -1.10 -51.18 3.80
N GLN A 199 -0.40 -52.29 3.74
CA GLN A 199 0.20 -52.81 2.53
C GLN A 199 -0.59 -54.03 2.05
N LYS A 200 -1.59 -53.82 1.20
CA LYS A 200 -2.48 -54.86 0.71
C LYS A 200 -1.69 -55.95 -0.04
N TRP A 201 -1.95 -57.17 0.27
CA TRP A 201 -1.22 -58.37 -0.22
C TRP A 201 0.24 -58.44 0.24
N GLY A 202 0.70 -57.59 1.12
CA GLY A 202 2.08 -57.56 1.61
C GLY A 202 3.10 -57.07 0.57
N VAL A 203 2.66 -56.47 -0.53
CA VAL A 203 3.52 -56.01 -1.62
C VAL A 203 3.14 -54.57 -2.06
N GLY A 204 4.11 -53.85 -2.60
CA GLY A 204 3.91 -52.46 -3.05
C GLY A 204 4.06 -51.47 -1.90
N GLY A 205 3.65 -50.22 -2.12
CA GLY A 205 3.68 -49.14 -1.12
C GLY A 205 2.50 -49.22 -0.14
N TYR A 206 2.67 -48.65 1.04
CA TYR A 206 1.58 -48.47 2.00
C TYR A 206 0.54 -47.49 1.46
N ARG A 207 -0.74 -47.80 1.68
CA ARG A 207 -1.90 -46.98 1.28
C ARG A 207 -2.70 -46.61 2.52
N ILE A 208 -3.40 -45.51 2.46
CA ILE A 208 -4.36 -45.12 3.48
C ILE A 208 -5.55 -46.10 3.41
N TRP A 209 -5.91 -46.70 4.56
CA TRP A 209 -7.15 -47.43 4.65
C TRP A 209 -8.35 -46.51 4.71
N GLU A 210 -9.35 -46.81 3.91
CA GLU A 210 -10.63 -46.07 3.87
C GLU A 210 -11.72 -46.83 4.60
N PRO A 211 -12.45 -46.20 5.54
CA PRO A 211 -13.53 -46.83 6.30
C PRO A 211 -14.59 -47.49 5.43
N LEU A 212 -14.87 -46.94 4.26
CA LEU A 212 -15.83 -47.48 3.28
C LEU A 212 -15.47 -48.89 2.79
N LEU A 213 -14.20 -49.27 2.83
CA LEU A 213 -13.74 -50.63 2.47
C LEU A 213 -14.10 -51.70 3.53
N GLY A 214 -14.50 -51.19 4.73
CA GLY A 214 -14.74 -52.06 5.89
C GLY A 214 -13.46 -52.58 6.53
N ALA A 215 -13.47 -52.86 7.82
CA ALA A 215 -12.32 -53.35 8.57
C ALA A 215 -11.80 -54.72 8.06
N GLY A 216 -12.65 -55.52 7.43
CA GLY A 216 -12.27 -56.79 6.83
C GLY A 216 -11.21 -56.68 5.74
N ASP A 217 -11.08 -55.53 5.09
CA ASP A 217 -10.05 -55.31 4.06
C ASP A 217 -8.62 -55.28 4.61
N LEU A 218 -8.47 -55.04 5.90
CA LEU A 218 -7.19 -55.05 6.63
C LEU A 218 -6.71 -56.45 6.99
N PHE A 219 -7.61 -57.46 6.93
CA PHE A 219 -7.29 -58.86 7.27
C PHE A 219 -6.82 -59.65 6.07
N ARG A 220 -5.92 -60.59 6.32
CA ARG A 220 -5.39 -61.45 5.26
C ARG A 220 -6.45 -62.41 4.65
N ASP A 221 -7.38 -62.86 5.48
CA ASP A 221 -8.49 -63.73 5.03
C ASP A 221 -9.59 -62.94 4.29
N GLY A 222 -9.44 -61.61 4.25
CA GLY A 222 -10.33 -60.72 3.54
C GLY A 222 -11.71 -60.53 4.20
N PRO A 223 -12.58 -59.73 3.58
CA PRO A 223 -13.89 -59.35 4.16
C PRO A 223 -14.84 -60.57 4.36
N GLN A 224 -14.67 -61.63 3.58
CA GLN A 224 -15.56 -62.80 3.65
C GLN A 224 -15.31 -63.68 4.90
N ARG A 225 -14.15 -63.57 5.51
CA ARG A 225 -13.78 -64.27 6.73
C ARG A 225 -13.33 -63.35 7.85
N PHE A 226 -13.94 -62.19 7.93
CA PHE A 226 -13.63 -61.19 8.94
C PHE A 226 -13.96 -61.67 10.36
N PRO A 227 -12.98 -61.92 11.21
CA PRO A 227 -13.19 -62.49 12.53
C PRO A 227 -13.58 -61.47 13.61
N GLY A 228 -13.78 -60.19 13.23
CA GLY A 228 -14.00 -59.09 14.15
C GLY A 228 -12.73 -58.44 14.69
N LEU A 229 -12.84 -57.23 15.16
CA LEU A 229 -11.72 -56.45 15.75
C LEU A 229 -11.15 -57.12 17.00
N GLU A 230 -11.94 -57.94 17.73
CA GLU A 230 -11.49 -58.71 18.87
C GLU A 230 -10.37 -59.73 18.57
N ALA A 231 -10.28 -60.16 17.31
CA ALA A 231 -9.18 -61.03 16.89
C ALA A 231 -7.83 -60.30 16.93
N ILE A 232 -7.83 -59.03 16.59
CA ILE A 232 -6.65 -58.12 16.70
C ILE A 232 -6.23 -58.03 18.17
N GLN A 233 -7.18 -57.76 19.03
CA GLN A 233 -6.92 -57.63 20.50
C GLN A 233 -6.30 -58.86 21.11
N ARG A 234 -6.73 -60.04 20.67
CA ARG A 234 -6.25 -61.34 21.20
C ARG A 234 -4.91 -61.81 20.60
N GLN A 235 -4.61 -61.44 19.34
CA GLN A 235 -3.51 -62.02 18.60
C GLN A 235 -2.35 -61.07 18.34
N CYS A 236 -2.57 -59.76 18.48
CA CYS A 236 -1.55 -58.76 18.28
C CYS A 236 -1.03 -58.16 19.59
N ARG A 237 0.26 -57.93 19.67
CA ARG A 237 0.88 -57.36 20.89
C ARG A 237 0.30 -56.01 21.30
N ASP A 238 0.02 -55.14 20.32
CA ASP A 238 -0.55 -53.80 20.51
C ASP A 238 -2.02 -53.79 20.04
N GLY A 239 -2.70 -54.94 20.19
CA GLY A 239 -4.01 -55.20 19.60
C GLY A 239 -5.10 -54.24 20.05
N ASP A 240 -5.12 -53.80 21.33
CA ASP A 240 -6.09 -52.82 21.80
C ASP A 240 -5.93 -51.46 21.13
N GLN A 241 -4.70 -51.00 20.94
CA GLN A 241 -4.43 -49.73 20.30
C GLN A 241 -4.80 -49.77 18.80
N ILE A 242 -4.45 -50.87 18.10
CA ILE A 242 -4.77 -51.06 16.68
C ILE A 242 -6.27 -51.15 16.47
N ALA A 243 -6.95 -52.03 17.24
CA ALA A 243 -8.41 -52.21 17.17
C ALA A 243 -9.16 -50.92 17.50
N GLY A 244 -8.70 -50.22 18.55
CA GLY A 244 -9.24 -48.92 18.94
C GLY A 244 -9.07 -47.85 17.84
N ALA A 245 -7.93 -47.76 17.21
CA ALA A 245 -7.66 -46.86 16.09
C ALA A 245 -8.53 -47.20 14.86
N ILE A 246 -8.65 -48.45 14.49
CA ILE A 246 -9.51 -48.90 13.38
C ILE A 246 -10.97 -48.55 13.66
N ALA A 247 -11.45 -48.83 14.90
CA ALA A 247 -12.81 -48.49 15.31
C ALA A 247 -13.02 -46.96 15.32
N TRP A 248 -12.04 -46.18 15.80
CA TRP A 248 -12.12 -44.72 15.81
C TRP A 248 -12.24 -44.17 14.40
N VAL A 249 -11.36 -44.57 13.46
CA VAL A 249 -11.39 -44.12 12.05
C VAL A 249 -12.70 -44.56 11.40
N ALA A 250 -13.16 -45.81 11.62
CA ALA A 250 -14.41 -46.30 11.07
C ALA A 250 -15.65 -45.51 11.54
N ASN A 251 -15.61 -44.97 12.77
CA ASN A 251 -16.70 -44.22 13.35
C ASN A 251 -16.69 -42.70 12.97
N GLN A 252 -15.63 -42.20 12.32
CA GLN A 252 -15.54 -40.79 11.94
C GLN A 252 -16.46 -40.38 10.79
N GLY A 253 -16.94 -41.33 9.98
CA GLY A 253 -17.86 -41.04 8.86
C GLY A 253 -17.43 -39.88 7.99
N THR A 254 -18.29 -38.90 7.82
CA THR A 254 -18.04 -37.72 6.99
C THR A 254 -16.85 -36.85 7.44
N THR A 255 -16.47 -36.91 8.73
CA THR A 255 -15.26 -36.21 9.22
C THR A 255 -14.00 -36.79 8.60
N TYR A 256 -13.95 -38.11 8.43
CA TYR A 256 -12.81 -38.74 7.78
C TYR A 256 -12.75 -38.42 6.29
N ASP A 257 -13.90 -38.38 5.62
CA ASP A 257 -13.98 -37.95 4.21
C ASP A 257 -13.48 -36.51 4.04
N PHE A 258 -13.82 -35.63 4.97
CA PHE A 258 -13.32 -34.25 4.98
C PHE A 258 -11.80 -34.18 5.18
N LEU A 259 -11.26 -34.98 6.10
CA LEU A 259 -9.81 -35.07 6.31
C LEU A 259 -9.13 -35.61 5.05
N ARG A 260 -9.70 -36.64 4.42
CA ARG A 260 -9.21 -37.21 3.17
C ARG A 260 -9.20 -36.18 2.06
N LEU A 261 -10.26 -35.40 1.93
CA LEU A 261 -10.35 -34.30 0.94
C LEU A 261 -9.23 -33.29 1.11
N LYS A 262 -8.88 -32.95 2.36
CA LYS A 262 -7.74 -32.04 2.65
C LYS A 262 -6.41 -32.65 2.21
N PHE A 263 -6.22 -33.95 2.41
CA PHE A 263 -4.99 -34.64 1.97
C PHE A 263 -4.92 -34.77 0.45
N ASP A 264 -6.06 -34.93 -0.22
CA ASP A 264 -6.14 -35.06 -1.66
C ASP A 264 -6.01 -33.69 -2.35
N ASN A 265 -6.44 -32.63 -1.68
CA ASN A 265 -6.33 -31.24 -2.13
C ASN A 265 -5.60 -30.40 -1.07
N PRO A 266 -4.29 -30.61 -0.91
CA PRO A 266 -3.53 -29.84 0.05
C PRO A 266 -3.58 -28.34 -0.30
N PRO A 267 -3.46 -27.44 0.69
CA PRO A 267 -3.38 -26.01 0.44
C PRO A 267 -2.22 -25.72 -0.50
N LYS A 268 -2.53 -25.36 -1.72
CA LYS A 268 -1.56 -24.88 -2.70
C LYS A 268 -1.53 -23.39 -2.53
N GLY A 269 -0.35 -22.81 -2.45
CA GLY A 269 -0.15 -21.37 -2.20
C GLY A 269 -1.09 -20.43 -2.97
N PRO A 270 -0.96 -19.14 -2.83
CA PRO A 270 -1.80 -18.17 -3.52
C PRO A 270 -1.82 -18.49 -5.02
N GLY A 271 -2.96 -18.30 -5.66
CA GLY A 271 -3.22 -18.69 -7.04
C GLY A 271 -2.20 -18.18 -8.06
N GLY A 272 -2.51 -18.28 -9.35
CA GLY A 272 -1.56 -18.00 -10.42
C GLY A 272 -1.11 -16.54 -10.58
N GLU A 273 -1.51 -15.64 -9.71
CA GLU A 273 -1.28 -14.19 -9.82
C GLU A 273 0.19 -13.80 -9.74
N TRP A 274 0.93 -14.37 -8.80
CA TRP A 274 2.37 -14.14 -8.73
C TRP A 274 3.09 -14.59 -9.99
N ILE A 275 2.50 -15.55 -10.76
CA ILE A 275 3.01 -16.02 -12.05
C ILE A 275 2.89 -14.92 -13.10
N ASP A 276 1.77 -14.21 -13.13
CA ASP A 276 1.57 -13.14 -14.10
C ASP A 276 2.47 -11.94 -13.74
N ALA A 277 2.64 -11.68 -12.44
CA ALA A 277 3.67 -10.77 -11.95
C ALA A 277 5.08 -11.21 -12.38
N PHE A 278 5.44 -12.48 -12.20
CA PHE A 278 6.73 -13.03 -12.62
C PHE A 278 6.98 -12.87 -14.11
N LYS A 279 5.98 -13.19 -14.96
CA LYS A 279 6.07 -13.00 -16.41
C LYS A 279 6.22 -11.55 -16.83
N SER A 280 5.61 -10.63 -16.07
CA SER A 280 5.70 -9.18 -16.39
C SER A 280 7.10 -8.60 -16.16
N TYR A 281 7.96 -9.27 -15.39
CA TYR A 281 9.37 -8.89 -15.21
C TYR A 281 10.30 -9.48 -16.26
N SER A 282 9.80 -10.35 -17.14
CA SER A 282 10.65 -10.88 -18.24
C SER A 282 11.00 -9.79 -19.23
N THR A 283 12.27 -9.77 -19.65
CA THR A 283 12.75 -8.90 -20.73
C THR A 283 12.53 -9.52 -22.12
N ASP A 284 11.83 -10.63 -22.23
CA ASP A 284 11.49 -11.24 -23.51
C ASP A 284 10.39 -10.44 -24.22
N LEU A 285 10.48 -10.42 -25.54
CA LEU A 285 9.49 -9.74 -26.38
C LEU A 285 8.36 -10.72 -26.75
N PRO A 286 7.13 -10.24 -26.90
CA PRO A 286 6.07 -11.00 -27.54
C PRO A 286 6.46 -11.40 -28.98
N GLU A 287 6.02 -12.56 -29.47
CA GLU A 287 6.34 -13.03 -30.84
C GLU A 287 5.94 -12.06 -31.95
N SER A 288 4.94 -11.23 -31.73
CA SER A 288 4.42 -10.25 -32.70
C SER A 288 4.79 -8.82 -32.36
N ALA A 289 5.82 -8.60 -31.54
CA ALA A 289 6.17 -7.26 -31.05
C ALA A 289 6.68 -6.36 -32.17
N ALA A 290 6.00 -5.23 -32.42
CA ALA A 290 6.56 -4.16 -33.22
C ALA A 290 7.67 -3.45 -32.43
N SER A 291 8.73 -3.03 -33.09
CA SER A 291 9.87 -2.36 -32.45
C SER A 291 9.93 -0.88 -32.74
N PHE A 292 10.60 -0.14 -31.89
CA PHE A 292 11.07 1.23 -32.12
C PHE A 292 12.57 1.30 -31.85
N ASN A 293 13.23 2.33 -32.37
CA ASN A 293 14.66 2.52 -32.18
C ASN A 293 14.92 3.48 -31.01
N ALA A 294 15.95 3.18 -30.22
CA ALA A 294 16.42 4.04 -29.15
C ALA A 294 17.92 3.84 -28.92
N LYS A 295 18.58 4.80 -28.30
CA LYS A 295 20.01 4.77 -28.01
C LYS A 295 20.24 4.62 -26.52
N LEU A 296 20.84 3.50 -26.11
CA LEU A 296 21.21 3.23 -24.73
C LEU A 296 22.69 3.59 -24.50
N SER A 297 22.96 4.31 -23.41
CA SER A 297 24.30 4.63 -22.93
C SER A 297 24.38 4.47 -21.41
N PHE A 298 25.60 4.23 -20.92
CA PHE A 298 25.85 4.12 -19.47
C PHE A 298 26.90 5.13 -19.06
N ASP A 299 26.71 5.68 -17.86
CA ASP A 299 27.68 6.50 -17.16
C ASP A 299 27.89 6.00 -15.73
N PHE A 300 28.98 6.42 -15.09
CA PHE A 300 29.37 6.01 -13.75
C PHE A 300 29.63 7.28 -12.92
N PRO A 301 28.57 7.97 -12.49
CA PRO A 301 28.72 9.27 -11.83
C PRO A 301 29.43 9.19 -10.48
N GLY A 302 29.54 7.99 -9.89
CA GLY A 302 30.25 7.82 -8.65
C GLY A 302 29.98 6.49 -7.97
N ARG A 303 30.15 6.44 -6.66
CA ARG A 303 29.85 5.26 -5.83
C ARG A 303 28.86 5.60 -4.72
N TYR A 304 28.09 4.62 -4.34
CA TYR A 304 27.24 4.67 -3.15
C TYR A 304 27.59 3.46 -2.27
N GLN A 305 28.04 3.73 -1.04
CA GLN A 305 28.64 2.72 -0.16
C GLN A 305 29.80 1.98 -0.87
N ASN A 306 29.73 0.65 -0.99
CA ASN A 306 30.72 -0.19 -1.65
C ASN A 306 30.34 -0.57 -3.08
N ARG A 307 29.47 0.22 -3.73
CA ARG A 307 28.95 -0.07 -5.08
C ARG A 307 29.13 1.15 -5.97
N THR A 308 29.47 0.91 -7.21
CA THR A 308 29.49 1.95 -8.26
C THR A 308 28.04 2.25 -8.67
N VAL A 309 27.72 3.52 -8.79
CA VAL A 309 26.44 3.97 -9.37
C VAL A 309 26.54 3.80 -10.88
N VAL A 310 25.67 3.02 -11.45
CA VAL A 310 25.51 2.82 -12.89
C VAL A 310 24.27 3.58 -13.33
N GLU A 311 24.46 4.64 -14.09
CA GLU A 311 23.36 5.41 -14.67
C GLU A 311 23.17 5.00 -16.12
N GLY A 312 22.00 4.45 -16.43
CA GLY A 312 21.60 4.11 -17.80
C GLY A 312 20.68 5.18 -18.34
N VAL A 313 21.00 5.71 -19.52
CA VAL A 313 20.19 6.70 -20.24
C VAL A 313 19.76 6.12 -21.57
N LEU A 314 18.44 5.97 -21.76
CA LEU A 314 17.86 5.58 -23.02
C LEU A 314 17.22 6.80 -23.69
N GLN A 315 17.77 7.23 -24.82
CA GLN A 315 17.22 8.31 -25.65
C GLN A 315 16.21 7.73 -26.64
N VAL A 316 14.94 8.06 -26.46
CA VAL A 316 13.82 7.58 -27.28
C VAL A 316 13.37 8.70 -28.21
N PRO A 317 13.51 8.55 -29.54
CA PRO A 317 13.01 9.54 -30.49
C PRO A 317 11.49 9.66 -30.45
N VAL A 318 10.98 10.87 -30.28
CA VAL A 318 9.54 11.15 -30.19
C VAL A 318 8.76 10.69 -31.43
N SER A 319 9.42 10.71 -32.60
CA SER A 319 8.82 10.27 -33.88
C SER A 319 8.55 8.76 -33.96
N GLU A 320 9.17 7.96 -33.10
CA GLU A 320 9.08 6.49 -33.13
C GLU A 320 7.95 5.94 -32.23
N VAL A 321 7.43 6.77 -31.32
CA VAL A 321 6.56 6.35 -30.24
C VAL A 321 5.19 7.01 -30.24
N GLY A 322 4.22 6.41 -29.56
CA GLY A 322 2.85 6.89 -29.52
C GLY A 322 2.60 7.92 -28.41
N GLN A 323 1.57 8.73 -28.60
CA GLN A 323 1.04 9.64 -27.58
C GLN A 323 -0.32 9.17 -27.09
N ALA A 324 -0.54 9.14 -25.79
CA ALA A 324 -1.88 9.09 -25.23
C ALA A 324 -2.54 10.46 -25.29
N LYS A 325 -3.85 10.48 -25.55
CA LYS A 325 -4.67 11.69 -25.48
C LYS A 325 -5.84 11.45 -24.52
N LEU A 326 -5.95 12.33 -23.53
CA LEU A 326 -7.06 12.32 -22.58
C LEU A 326 -7.61 13.75 -22.44
N GLY A 327 -8.74 14.03 -23.10
CA GLY A 327 -9.21 15.40 -23.27
C GLY A 327 -8.23 16.20 -24.13
N GLU A 328 -7.80 17.37 -23.67
CA GLU A 328 -6.77 18.20 -24.29
C GLU A 328 -5.34 17.80 -23.90
N HIS A 329 -5.19 16.92 -22.92
CA HIS A 329 -3.88 16.51 -22.38
C HIS A 329 -3.29 15.37 -23.20
N ARG A 330 -1.98 15.44 -23.41
CA ARG A 330 -1.19 14.44 -24.15
C ARG A 330 0.00 14.01 -23.32
N SER A 331 0.36 12.73 -23.41
CA SER A 331 1.54 12.21 -22.72
C SER A 331 2.20 11.07 -23.47
N PHE A 332 3.50 10.87 -23.21
CA PHE A 332 4.25 9.67 -23.58
C PHE A 332 4.43 8.81 -22.33
N ASN A 333 4.19 7.53 -22.44
CA ASN A 333 4.17 6.63 -21.30
C ASN A 333 4.97 5.37 -21.60
N PHE A 334 5.96 5.06 -20.75
CA PHE A 334 6.87 3.94 -20.96
C PHE A 334 7.01 3.08 -19.72
N VAL A 335 7.30 1.81 -19.94
CA VAL A 335 7.77 0.90 -18.90
C VAL A 335 9.13 0.33 -19.31
N ILE A 336 10.13 0.50 -18.45
CA ILE A 336 11.41 -0.18 -18.57
C ILE A 336 11.41 -1.40 -17.66
N THR A 337 11.75 -2.55 -18.21
CA THR A 337 12.08 -3.76 -17.45
C THR A 337 13.53 -4.11 -17.75
N GLY A 338 14.33 -4.32 -16.72
CA GLY A 338 15.74 -4.63 -16.85
C GLY A 338 16.19 -5.81 -16.03
N GLU A 339 17.13 -6.58 -16.54
CA GLU A 339 17.82 -7.68 -15.91
C GLU A 339 19.33 -7.41 -15.96
N VAL A 340 20.00 -7.55 -14.83
CA VAL A 340 21.46 -7.50 -14.72
C VAL A 340 21.95 -8.92 -14.45
N LEU A 341 22.73 -9.45 -15.37
CA LEU A 341 23.23 -10.82 -15.28
C LEU A 341 24.72 -10.80 -14.94
N GLU A 342 25.12 -11.56 -13.95
CA GLU A 342 26.52 -11.88 -13.63
C GLU A 342 26.76 -13.36 -13.93
N ASN A 343 27.72 -13.67 -14.79
CA ASN A 343 28.01 -15.07 -15.22
C ASN A 343 26.77 -15.86 -15.66
N LYS A 344 25.87 -15.20 -16.41
CA LYS A 344 24.57 -15.72 -16.89
C LYS A 344 23.55 -16.04 -15.79
N LYS A 345 23.78 -15.60 -14.56
CA LYS A 345 22.80 -15.68 -13.46
C LYS A 345 22.20 -14.30 -13.23
N LEU A 346 20.92 -14.27 -12.87
CA LEU A 346 20.28 -13.02 -12.53
C LEU A 346 20.89 -12.49 -11.23
N PHE A 347 21.57 -11.34 -11.32
CA PHE A 347 22.15 -10.62 -10.20
C PHE A 347 21.16 -9.60 -9.62
N ASP A 348 20.46 -8.88 -10.51
CA ASP A 348 19.53 -7.81 -10.15
C ASP A 348 18.45 -7.67 -11.22
N GLY A 349 17.24 -7.30 -10.81
CA GLY A 349 16.12 -7.03 -11.69
C GLY A 349 15.41 -5.75 -11.29
N PHE A 350 14.96 -4.97 -12.28
CA PHE A 350 14.33 -3.68 -12.01
C PHE A 350 13.24 -3.35 -13.00
N ARG A 351 12.31 -2.48 -12.57
CA ARG A 351 11.26 -1.95 -13.42
C ARG A 351 11.00 -0.49 -13.08
N TYR A 352 10.89 0.36 -14.09
CA TYR A 352 10.56 1.77 -13.98
C TYR A 352 9.41 2.11 -14.91
N LYS A 353 8.56 3.03 -14.48
CA LYS A 353 7.53 3.65 -15.29
C LYS A 353 7.89 5.12 -15.51
N PHE A 354 7.69 5.61 -16.72
CA PHE A 354 7.95 7.00 -17.11
C PHE A 354 6.71 7.58 -17.76
N ASP A 355 6.28 8.72 -17.26
CA ASP A 355 5.15 9.48 -17.78
C ASP A 355 5.64 10.89 -18.11
N PHE A 356 5.64 11.26 -19.41
CA PHE A 356 6.07 12.57 -19.88
C PHE A 356 4.87 13.34 -20.41
N PRO A 357 4.36 14.37 -19.71
CA PRO A 357 3.32 15.23 -20.25
C PRO A 357 3.87 16.02 -21.44
N VAL A 358 3.05 16.17 -22.48
CA VAL A 358 3.37 17.00 -23.64
C VAL A 358 2.90 18.42 -23.34
N THR A 359 3.85 19.33 -23.13
CA THR A 359 3.58 20.76 -23.03
C THR A 359 3.72 21.42 -24.40
N ASP A 360 3.04 22.54 -24.64
CA ASP A 360 3.10 23.29 -25.91
C ASP A 360 4.46 23.98 -26.18
N ALA A 361 5.36 23.96 -25.21
CA ALA A 361 6.77 24.28 -25.45
C ALA A 361 7.37 23.21 -26.38
N GLN A 362 8.18 23.63 -27.36
CA GLN A 362 8.74 22.81 -28.43
C GLN A 362 9.04 21.36 -28.00
N PRO A 363 8.43 20.37 -28.65
CA PRO A 363 8.66 18.99 -28.24
C PRO A 363 10.15 18.65 -28.39
N ALA A 364 10.76 18.10 -27.36
CA ALA A 364 12.11 17.58 -27.44
C ALA A 364 12.20 16.53 -28.55
N ALA A 365 13.27 16.51 -29.32
CA ALA A 365 13.45 15.54 -30.43
C ALA A 365 13.52 14.08 -29.88
N SER A 366 13.94 13.91 -28.63
CA SER A 366 14.00 12.63 -27.93
C SER A 366 13.68 12.79 -26.45
N LEU A 367 13.17 11.70 -25.85
CA LEU A 367 12.85 11.61 -24.44
C LEU A 367 13.94 10.81 -23.72
N PRO A 368 14.56 11.32 -22.65
CA PRO A 368 15.54 10.60 -21.87
C PRO A 368 14.84 9.75 -20.80
N LEU A 369 14.91 8.44 -20.92
CA LEU A 369 14.52 7.51 -19.85
C LEU A 369 15.78 7.17 -19.06
N VAL A 370 15.86 7.65 -17.82
CA VAL A 370 17.04 7.50 -16.94
C VAL A 370 16.72 6.52 -15.84
N PHE A 371 17.61 5.56 -15.61
CA PHE A 371 17.51 4.61 -14.50
C PHE A 371 18.88 4.43 -13.84
N GLN A 372 18.92 4.11 -12.56
CA GLN A 372 20.15 3.91 -11.82
C GLN A 372 20.18 2.55 -11.13
N ARG A 373 21.35 1.91 -11.15
CA ARG A 373 21.62 0.68 -10.40
C ARG A 373 22.91 0.82 -9.59
N TYR A 374 23.02 0.04 -8.52
CA TYR A 374 24.15 0.04 -7.62
C TYR A 374 24.84 -1.31 -7.70
N LEU A 375 25.89 -1.39 -8.51
CA LEU A 375 26.56 -2.65 -8.81
C LEU A 375 27.98 -2.64 -8.20
N ARG A 376 28.49 -3.82 -7.87
CA ARG A 376 29.89 -3.97 -7.53
C ARG A 376 30.74 -3.82 -8.78
N PRO A 377 32.01 -3.34 -8.67
CA PRO A 377 32.93 -3.39 -9.80
C PRO A 377 32.99 -4.81 -10.37
N GLY A 378 32.87 -4.93 -11.69
CA GLY A 378 32.83 -6.24 -12.32
C GLY A 378 32.24 -6.22 -13.74
N SER A 379 32.09 -7.41 -14.32
CA SER A 379 31.52 -7.59 -15.67
C SER A 379 30.13 -8.19 -15.59
N TYR A 380 29.19 -7.52 -16.20
CA TYR A 380 27.79 -7.88 -16.24
C TYR A 380 27.27 -7.91 -17.67
N THR A 381 26.10 -8.50 -17.86
CA THR A 381 25.28 -8.28 -19.05
C THR A 381 24.00 -7.61 -18.60
N ILE A 382 23.68 -6.46 -19.18
CA ILE A 382 22.41 -5.80 -18.93
C ILE A 382 21.45 -6.12 -20.09
N VAL A 383 20.24 -6.54 -19.77
CA VAL A 383 19.16 -6.77 -20.72
C VAL A 383 18.02 -5.82 -20.38
N LEU A 384 17.61 -5.02 -21.33
CA LEU A 384 16.53 -4.05 -21.18
C LEU A 384 15.40 -4.36 -22.16
N LYS A 385 14.18 -4.28 -21.69
CA LYS A 385 12.97 -4.18 -22.48
C LYS A 385 12.26 -2.88 -22.14
N VAL A 386 11.93 -2.11 -23.13
CA VAL A 386 11.13 -0.89 -22.97
C VAL A 386 9.86 -1.04 -23.78
N GLU A 387 8.74 -0.82 -23.15
CA GLU A 387 7.42 -0.83 -23.77
C GLU A 387 6.89 0.60 -23.87
N ASP A 388 6.51 1.02 -25.06
CA ASP A 388 5.69 2.21 -25.29
C ASP A 388 4.22 1.81 -25.05
N LEU A 389 3.65 2.25 -23.95
CA LEU A 389 2.29 1.89 -23.54
C LEU A 389 1.20 2.42 -24.48
N ASN A 390 1.52 3.43 -25.30
CA ASN A 390 0.56 4.10 -26.16
C ASN A 390 0.47 3.44 -27.55
N SER A 391 1.60 2.99 -28.08
CA SER A 391 1.64 2.32 -29.40
C SER A 391 1.77 0.80 -29.32
N GLY A 392 2.09 0.25 -28.14
CA GLY A 392 2.39 -1.17 -27.96
C GLY A 392 3.68 -1.63 -28.66
N LYS A 393 4.57 -0.71 -29.02
CA LYS A 393 5.89 -1.02 -29.58
C LYS A 393 6.90 -1.27 -28.46
N PHE A 394 7.97 -1.99 -28.81
CA PHE A 394 9.01 -2.37 -27.86
C PHE A 394 10.40 -1.98 -28.35
N PHE A 395 11.27 -1.66 -27.43
CA PHE A 395 12.72 -1.65 -27.65
C PHE A 395 13.34 -2.74 -26.76
N ARG A 396 14.31 -3.48 -27.30
CA ARG A 396 15.08 -4.45 -26.53
C ARG A 396 16.55 -4.31 -26.84
N ALA A 397 17.36 -4.26 -25.78
CA ALA A 397 18.83 -4.29 -25.89
C ALA A 397 19.40 -5.32 -24.92
N ALA A 398 20.42 -6.01 -25.35
CA ALA A 398 21.24 -6.87 -24.48
C ALA A 398 22.70 -6.54 -24.78
N GLN A 399 23.42 -5.99 -23.80
CA GLN A 399 24.80 -5.58 -24.01
C GLN A 399 25.68 -5.83 -22.79
N PRO A 400 26.99 -6.10 -22.99
CA PRO A 400 27.94 -6.19 -21.88
C PRO A 400 28.10 -4.84 -21.20
N LEU A 401 28.22 -4.89 -19.85
CA LEU A 401 28.44 -3.75 -19.00
C LEU A 401 29.62 -4.03 -18.09
N THR A 402 30.70 -3.28 -18.25
CA THR A 402 31.84 -3.31 -17.33
C THR A 402 31.68 -2.17 -16.34
N VAL A 403 31.50 -2.51 -15.08
CA VAL A 403 31.34 -1.55 -13.98
C VAL A 403 32.73 -1.29 -13.38
N PRO A 404 33.25 -0.06 -13.47
CA PRO A 404 34.55 0.29 -12.94
C PRO A 404 34.52 0.44 -11.42
N GLU A 405 35.67 0.30 -10.78
CA GLU A 405 35.87 0.83 -9.44
C GLU A 405 36.05 2.35 -9.54
N THR A 406 35.34 3.08 -8.70
CA THR A 406 35.44 4.53 -8.66
C THR A 406 35.66 5.03 -7.26
N ASP A 407 36.68 5.89 -7.10
CA ASP A 407 37.00 6.57 -5.82
C ASP A 407 36.11 7.81 -5.60
N LYS A 408 35.38 8.25 -6.62
CA LYS A 408 34.44 9.37 -6.50
C LYS A 408 33.24 8.93 -5.68
N ILE A 409 33.04 9.58 -4.54
CA ILE A 409 31.78 9.48 -3.83
C ILE A 409 30.80 10.36 -4.59
N ALA A 410 29.84 9.75 -5.27
CA ALA A 410 28.73 10.52 -5.83
C ALA A 410 27.96 11.13 -4.67
N PRO A 411 27.58 12.41 -4.75
CA PRO A 411 26.44 12.86 -3.96
C PRO A 411 25.31 11.90 -4.30
N ALA A 412 24.58 11.43 -3.29
CA ALA A 412 23.56 10.42 -3.43
C ALA A 412 22.50 10.88 -4.45
N ALA A 413 22.71 10.50 -5.70
CA ALA A 413 21.70 10.60 -6.76
C ALA A 413 21.08 9.21 -6.89
N GLY A 414 20.36 8.83 -5.84
CA GLY A 414 19.27 7.85 -5.96
C GLY A 414 18.08 8.49 -6.68
N PRO A 415 17.05 7.73 -7.03
CA PRO A 415 15.73 8.31 -7.26
C PRO A 415 15.50 9.25 -6.09
N PRO A 416 14.97 10.47 -6.29
CA PRO A 416 15.10 11.52 -5.30
C PRO A 416 14.76 10.91 -3.93
N ALA A 417 15.84 10.58 -3.18
CA ALA A 417 15.73 10.31 -1.78
C ALA A 417 14.94 11.52 -1.32
N ASP A 418 13.85 11.30 -0.59
CA ASP A 418 13.12 12.45 -0.09
C ASP A 418 14.19 13.46 0.38
N PRO A 419 13.99 14.75 0.13
CA PRO A 419 15.01 15.76 0.37
C PRO A 419 15.61 15.67 1.77
N GLU A 420 14.86 15.14 2.72
CA GLU A 420 15.28 14.90 4.10
C GLU A 420 16.31 13.78 4.22
N SER A 421 16.11 12.65 3.53
CA SER A 421 17.09 11.54 3.51
C SER A 421 18.40 11.96 2.82
N ALA A 422 18.32 12.77 1.77
CA ALA A 422 19.51 13.32 1.11
C ALA A 422 20.26 14.29 2.04
N ARG A 423 19.57 15.14 2.79
CA ARG A 423 20.13 16.04 3.77
C ARG A 423 20.81 15.28 4.92
N ILE A 424 20.14 14.26 5.48
CA ILE A 424 20.68 13.42 6.58
C ILE A 424 21.98 12.74 6.15
N LEU A 425 22.02 12.20 4.93
CA LEU A 425 23.21 11.59 4.37
C LEU A 425 24.35 12.60 4.18
N ALA A 426 24.04 13.79 3.65
CA ALA A 426 25.02 14.85 3.48
C ALA A 426 25.59 15.35 4.82
N GLU A 427 24.76 15.53 5.83
CA GLU A 427 25.17 15.90 7.20
C GLU A 427 26.05 14.82 7.84
N ALA A 428 25.68 13.54 7.70
CA ALA A 428 26.47 12.43 8.21
C ALA A 428 27.86 12.38 7.54
N TYR A 429 27.95 12.57 6.23
CA TYR A 429 29.22 12.62 5.51
C TYR A 429 30.06 13.83 5.88
N ALA A 430 29.45 14.99 6.10
CA ALA A 430 30.17 16.19 6.56
C ALA A 430 30.79 15.98 7.96
N ALA A 431 30.03 15.43 8.90
CA ALA A 431 30.48 15.10 10.24
C ALA A 431 31.67 14.09 10.21
N ILE A 432 31.55 13.04 9.39
CA ILE A 432 32.61 12.06 9.17
C ILE A 432 33.88 12.72 8.62
N SER A 433 33.70 13.63 7.65
CA SER A 433 34.84 14.34 7.04
C SER A 433 35.54 15.30 8.02
N ASN A 434 34.81 15.83 8.99
CA ASN A 434 35.33 16.71 10.04
C ASN A 434 35.92 15.94 11.23
N GLY A 435 35.87 14.61 11.24
CA GLY A 435 36.33 13.76 12.33
C GLY A 435 35.47 13.79 13.58
N GLU A 436 34.21 14.24 13.47
CA GLU A 436 33.26 14.28 14.56
C GLU A 436 32.66 12.89 14.85
N THR A 437 32.37 12.62 16.12
CA THR A 437 31.63 11.40 16.48
C THR A 437 30.16 11.57 16.07
N THR A 438 29.69 10.69 15.21
CA THR A 438 28.33 10.75 14.70
C THR A 438 27.65 9.38 14.71
N LEU A 439 26.33 9.40 14.85
CA LEU A 439 25.45 8.24 14.72
C LEU A 439 24.16 8.70 14.04
N LYS A 440 23.85 8.16 12.87
CA LYS A 440 22.65 8.51 12.10
C LYS A 440 21.87 7.24 11.72
N LEU A 441 20.59 7.23 11.99
CA LEU A 441 19.66 6.17 11.58
C LEU A 441 19.37 6.27 10.08
N VAL A 442 19.45 5.14 9.40
CA VAL A 442 19.13 5.06 7.98
C VAL A 442 17.65 4.66 7.83
N ARG A 443 16.90 5.47 7.07
CA ARG A 443 15.50 5.15 6.77
C ARG A 443 15.44 3.90 5.87
N PRO A 444 14.66 2.86 6.21
CA PRO A 444 14.42 1.73 5.33
C PRO A 444 13.76 2.17 4.01
N GLN A 445 14.02 1.44 2.94
CA GLN A 445 13.37 1.69 1.66
C GLN A 445 11.88 1.33 1.72
N GLY A 446 11.07 2.08 1.00
CA GLY A 446 9.61 1.92 0.93
C GLY A 446 8.87 2.96 1.78
N GLU A 447 7.68 3.31 1.32
CA GLU A 447 6.85 4.34 1.96
C GLU A 447 6.15 3.83 3.22
N LEU A 448 5.89 2.52 3.27
CA LEU A 448 5.14 1.87 4.34
C LEU A 448 5.99 0.82 5.06
N GLN A 449 6.24 1.02 6.33
CA GLN A 449 7.02 0.12 7.17
C GLN A 449 6.12 -0.61 8.17
N THR A 450 6.04 -1.95 8.07
CA THR A 450 5.25 -2.80 8.97
C THR A 450 5.95 -4.14 9.22
N GLY A 451 5.58 -4.83 10.29
CA GLY A 451 6.17 -6.12 10.66
C GLY A 451 7.61 -5.98 11.14
N MET A 452 8.38 -7.04 10.98
CA MET A 452 9.80 -7.07 11.35
C MET A 452 10.64 -6.24 10.38
N MET A 453 11.19 -5.14 10.85
CA MET A 453 12.01 -4.20 10.07
C MET A 453 13.39 -4.04 10.66
N ARG A 454 14.40 -4.01 9.80
CA ARG A 454 15.77 -3.73 10.17
C ARG A 454 16.11 -2.26 9.93
N PHE A 455 16.70 -1.63 10.94
CA PHE A 455 17.22 -0.27 10.91
C PHE A 455 18.73 -0.30 11.06
N ASP A 456 19.40 0.20 10.06
CA ASP A 456 20.85 0.35 10.07
C ASP A 456 21.24 1.75 10.51
N THR A 457 22.50 1.94 10.93
CA THR A 457 23.04 3.25 11.25
C THR A 457 24.29 3.53 10.46
N ILE A 458 24.51 4.80 10.16
CA ILE A 458 25.80 5.34 9.74
C ILE A 458 26.49 5.87 11.01
N SER A 459 27.67 5.39 11.32
CA SER A 459 28.40 5.81 12.51
C SER A 459 29.87 6.05 12.20
N ALA A 460 30.43 7.09 12.79
CA ALA A 460 31.87 7.38 12.82
C ALA A 460 32.27 7.83 14.20
N GLY A 461 33.56 7.62 14.54
CA GLY A 461 34.13 7.96 15.83
C GLY A 461 34.60 6.72 16.58
N LYS A 462 35.83 6.79 17.12
CA LYS A 462 36.43 5.69 17.88
C LYS A 462 35.88 5.56 19.29
N GLU A 463 35.10 6.52 19.73
CA GLU A 463 34.64 6.64 21.12
C GLU A 463 33.35 5.88 21.40
N ILE A 464 32.66 5.38 20.38
CA ILE A 464 31.41 4.67 20.58
C ILE A 464 31.65 3.27 21.16
N ALA A 465 31.35 3.10 22.44
CA ALA A 465 31.45 1.83 23.15
C ALA A 465 30.16 1.03 23.17
N LYS A 466 29.00 1.71 23.17
CA LYS A 466 27.70 1.06 23.11
C LYS A 466 26.66 1.98 22.43
N VAL A 467 25.63 1.38 21.83
CA VAL A 467 24.46 2.08 21.28
C VAL A 467 23.19 1.47 21.86
N THR A 468 22.32 2.34 22.38
CA THR A 468 21.00 1.95 22.89
C THR A 468 19.93 2.44 21.91
N PHE A 469 19.11 1.52 21.45
CA PHE A 469 17.94 1.79 20.62
C PHE A 469 16.67 1.82 21.47
N SER A 470 15.84 2.83 21.27
CA SER A 470 14.55 2.99 21.95
C SER A 470 13.45 3.20 20.93
N LEU A 471 12.31 2.54 21.13
CA LEU A 471 11.11 2.71 20.30
C LEU A 471 10.03 3.39 21.14
N ASP A 472 9.54 4.54 20.69
CA ASP A 472 8.57 5.39 21.40
C ASP A 472 9.01 5.68 22.85
N GLY A 473 10.29 5.99 23.02
CA GLY A 473 10.91 6.30 24.31
C GLY A 473 11.22 5.09 25.20
N LYS A 474 10.82 3.86 24.82
CA LYS A 474 11.12 2.64 25.58
C LYS A 474 12.38 1.98 25.02
N PRO A 475 13.43 1.73 25.82
CA PRO A 475 14.61 1.00 25.38
C PRO A 475 14.23 -0.42 24.92
N VAL A 476 14.71 -0.80 23.72
CA VAL A 476 14.40 -2.10 23.11
C VAL A 476 15.63 -2.96 22.92
N LEU A 477 16.81 -2.34 22.69
CA LEU A 477 18.06 -3.05 22.46
C LEU A 477 19.26 -2.17 22.83
N THR A 478 20.25 -2.75 23.53
CA THR A 478 21.56 -2.13 23.71
C THR A 478 22.62 -3.05 23.11
N LYS A 479 23.43 -2.51 22.21
CA LYS A 479 24.55 -3.21 21.57
C LYS A 479 25.89 -2.64 22.04
N THR A 480 26.90 -3.51 22.21
CA THR A 480 28.26 -3.16 22.61
C THR A 480 29.29 -3.45 21.53
N LYS A 481 28.83 -3.90 20.34
CA LYS A 481 29.67 -4.19 19.18
C LYS A 481 28.96 -3.83 17.90
N GLN A 482 29.69 -3.39 16.88
CA GLN A 482 29.19 -3.20 15.52
C GLN A 482 28.75 -4.53 14.89
N PRO A 483 27.85 -4.51 13.90
CA PRO A 483 27.18 -3.33 13.32
C PRO A 483 26.11 -2.78 14.27
N TRP A 484 26.01 -1.45 14.32
CA TRP A 484 24.96 -0.76 15.07
C TRP A 484 23.67 -0.78 14.25
N SER A 485 22.93 -1.87 14.36
CA SER A 485 21.63 -2.06 13.71
C SER A 485 20.67 -2.71 14.69
N VAL A 486 19.36 -2.51 14.46
CA VAL A 486 18.31 -3.11 15.27
C VAL A 486 17.22 -3.67 14.36
N GLU A 487 16.68 -4.82 14.72
CA GLU A 487 15.47 -5.38 14.12
C GLU A 487 14.32 -5.19 15.09
N LEU A 488 13.24 -4.59 14.62
CA LEU A 488 12.08 -4.21 15.43
C LEU A 488 10.80 -4.67 14.76
N ASP A 489 9.88 -5.18 15.54
CA ASP A 489 8.51 -5.42 15.10
C ASP A 489 7.72 -4.12 15.23
N LEU A 490 7.33 -3.56 14.09
CA LEU A 490 6.51 -2.35 14.02
C LEU A 490 5.01 -2.64 14.14
N GLY A 491 4.64 -3.91 14.18
CA GLY A 491 3.25 -4.37 14.14
C GLY A 491 2.72 -4.56 12.73
N SER A 492 1.55 -5.20 12.61
CA SER A 492 0.90 -5.50 11.33
C SER A 492 0.37 -4.24 10.62
N LEU A 493 -0.07 -3.24 11.36
CA LEU A 493 -0.62 -2.00 10.81
C LEU A 493 0.42 -0.87 10.83
N PRO A 494 0.49 -0.05 9.77
CA PRO A 494 1.38 1.10 9.74
C PRO A 494 0.98 2.13 10.80
N ARG A 495 1.93 2.47 11.66
CA ARG A 495 1.77 3.50 12.69
C ARG A 495 3.01 4.36 12.72
N GLN A 496 2.84 5.64 13.00
CA GLN A 496 3.99 6.49 13.26
C GLN A 496 4.68 6.05 14.55
N ARG A 497 5.99 5.74 14.46
CA ARG A 497 6.80 5.31 15.59
C ARG A 497 8.06 6.16 15.65
N ALA A 498 8.55 6.44 16.84
CA ALA A 498 9.81 7.17 17.03
C ALA A 498 10.92 6.19 17.43
N LEU A 499 11.87 5.93 16.52
CA LEU A 499 13.07 5.18 16.80
C LEU A 499 14.18 6.14 17.18
N THR A 500 14.79 5.96 18.35
CA THR A 500 15.93 6.75 18.81
C THR A 500 17.12 5.84 18.99
N ALA A 501 18.29 6.25 18.52
CA ALA A 501 19.57 5.59 18.75
C ALA A 501 20.49 6.55 19.51
N VAL A 502 21.03 6.11 20.65
CA VAL A 502 21.94 6.90 21.48
C VAL A 502 23.26 6.15 21.63
N ALA A 503 24.35 6.79 21.24
CA ALA A 503 25.71 6.27 21.37
C ALA A 503 26.38 6.78 22.64
N TYR A 504 27.05 5.90 23.35
CA TYR A 504 27.77 6.19 24.58
C TYR A 504 29.23 5.78 24.47
N ASP A 505 30.09 6.53 25.13
CA ASP A 505 31.50 6.18 25.33
C ASP A 505 31.72 5.09 26.41
N ALA A 506 33.00 4.73 26.66
CA ALA A 506 33.34 3.75 27.68
C ALA A 506 33.05 4.22 29.11
N GLN A 507 32.89 5.51 29.33
CA GLN A 507 32.51 6.12 30.61
C GLN A 507 30.99 6.25 30.79
N GLY A 508 30.21 5.89 29.78
CA GLY A 508 28.76 5.97 29.79
C GLY A 508 28.17 7.34 29.48
N ARG A 509 28.99 8.25 28.97
CA ARG A 509 28.53 9.59 28.52
C ARG A 509 27.97 9.48 27.11
N GLU A 510 26.90 10.19 26.84
CA GLU A 510 26.33 10.32 25.47
C GLU A 510 27.34 11.08 24.57
N VAL A 511 27.65 10.50 23.43
CA VAL A 511 28.60 11.09 22.45
C VAL A 511 27.93 11.37 21.11
N ALA A 512 26.82 10.74 20.79
CA ALA A 512 26.00 11.03 19.63
C ALA A 512 24.60 10.44 19.81
N SER A 513 23.59 11.07 19.23
CA SER A 513 22.24 10.51 19.16
C SER A 513 21.55 10.90 17.88
N ASP A 514 20.57 10.09 17.49
CA ASP A 514 19.70 10.38 16.35
C ASP A 514 18.29 9.81 16.57
N ARG A 515 17.33 10.43 15.92
CA ARG A 515 15.92 10.08 16.00
C ARG A 515 15.29 9.99 14.62
N LEU A 516 14.72 8.84 14.31
CA LEU A 516 14.00 8.56 13.08
C LEU A 516 12.50 8.40 13.37
N LEU A 517 11.68 9.17 12.68
CA LEU A 517 10.25 8.93 12.66
C LEU A 517 9.93 7.93 11.54
N VAL A 518 9.55 6.72 11.94
CA VAL A 518 9.11 5.66 11.05
C VAL A 518 7.65 5.88 10.72
N ASN A 519 7.24 5.70 9.45
CA ASN A 519 5.92 6.03 8.97
C ASN A 519 5.50 7.47 9.31
N ALA A 520 6.44 8.42 9.19
CA ALA A 520 6.13 9.84 9.35
C ALA A 520 5.15 10.28 8.25
N ALA A 521 4.16 11.07 8.63
CA ALA A 521 3.21 11.63 7.67
C ALA A 521 3.93 12.64 6.76
N GLY A 522 3.97 12.38 5.45
CA GLY A 522 4.58 13.29 4.46
C GLY A 522 3.84 14.62 4.31
N HIS A 523 2.63 14.74 4.86
CA HIS A 523 1.74 15.90 4.75
C HIS A 523 1.53 16.61 6.10
N ARG A 524 2.43 16.45 7.06
CA ARG A 524 2.24 17.02 8.38
C ARG A 524 2.52 18.53 8.35
N PHE A 525 1.46 19.33 8.52
CA PHE A 525 1.55 20.71 8.87
C PHE A 525 1.40 20.85 10.38
N ALA A 526 2.47 21.25 11.07
CA ALA A 526 2.45 21.40 12.51
C ALA A 526 3.37 22.55 12.94
N VAL A 527 2.97 23.31 13.93
CA VAL A 527 3.81 24.23 14.67
C VAL A 527 4.00 23.70 16.08
N ARG A 528 5.17 23.86 16.62
CA ARG A 528 5.50 23.49 17.99
C ARG A 528 6.29 24.60 18.65
N LEU A 529 5.82 25.05 19.80
CA LEU A 529 6.59 25.95 20.66
C LEU A 529 7.69 25.14 21.37
N SER A 530 8.92 25.37 20.99
CA SER A 530 10.09 24.81 21.67
C SER A 530 10.53 25.69 22.86
N GLU A 531 10.16 26.99 22.84
CA GLU A 531 10.18 27.89 23.98
C GLU A 531 8.87 28.71 23.97
N PRO A 532 8.18 28.91 25.12
CA PRO A 532 8.54 28.51 26.49
C PRO A 532 8.47 27.02 26.75
N HIS A 533 9.36 26.52 27.60
CA HIS A 533 9.33 25.14 28.06
C HIS A 533 8.38 24.96 29.23
N LYS A 534 7.63 23.86 29.20
CA LYS A 534 6.77 23.44 30.32
C LYS A 534 7.63 23.21 31.59
N GLY A 535 7.17 23.79 32.73
CA GLY A 535 7.90 23.66 33.98
C GLY A 535 9.07 24.64 34.16
N LYS A 536 9.49 25.36 33.13
CA LYS A 536 10.51 26.42 33.25
C LYS A 536 9.85 27.70 33.74
N ARG A 537 10.49 28.41 34.68
CA ARG A 537 10.00 29.68 35.25
C ARG A 537 10.60 30.87 34.55
N TYR A 538 9.75 31.81 34.12
CA TYR A 538 10.07 33.07 33.44
C TYR A 538 9.60 34.23 34.29
N GLU A 539 10.44 35.26 34.55
CA GLU A 539 10.11 36.34 35.47
C GLU A 539 9.59 37.60 34.81
N LYS A 540 10.26 38.10 33.79
CA LYS A 540 9.95 39.37 33.15
C LYS A 540 9.58 39.28 31.70
N SER A 541 10.30 38.40 30.99
CA SER A 541 10.13 38.14 29.58
C SER A 541 10.63 36.77 29.22
N LEU A 542 10.24 36.27 28.07
CA LEU A 542 10.73 35.05 27.46
C LEU A 542 10.98 35.30 25.97
N LEU A 543 11.82 34.49 25.36
CA LEU A 543 11.94 34.38 23.92
C LEU A 543 11.09 33.21 23.47
N ALA A 544 9.95 33.46 22.83
CA ALA A 544 9.17 32.41 22.22
C ALA A 544 9.87 31.93 20.95
N HIS A 545 9.96 30.61 20.78
CA HIS A 545 10.51 29.97 19.59
C HIS A 545 9.52 28.91 19.08
N ALA A 546 9.21 28.99 17.79
CA ALA A 546 8.28 28.05 17.13
C ALA A 546 9.00 27.29 16.01
N ASP A 547 9.01 25.97 16.13
CA ASP A 547 9.42 25.06 15.07
C ASP A 547 8.22 24.75 14.17
N VAL A 548 8.33 25.01 12.88
CA VAL A 548 7.23 24.77 11.93
C VAL A 548 7.63 23.67 10.96
N GLN A 549 6.82 22.62 10.90
CA GLN A 549 6.91 21.57 9.90
C GLN A 549 5.84 21.81 8.85
N VAL A 550 6.23 21.83 7.58
CA VAL A 550 5.31 21.99 6.44
C VAL A 550 5.33 20.75 5.56
N PRO A 551 4.21 20.45 4.86
CA PRO A 551 4.17 19.42 3.83
C PRO A 551 5.19 19.70 2.72
N GLU A 552 5.62 18.65 2.04
CA GLU A 552 6.52 18.76 0.88
C GLU A 552 5.88 19.65 -0.21
N GLY A 553 6.62 20.65 -0.65
CA GLY A 553 6.15 21.64 -1.64
C GLY A 553 5.39 22.83 -1.11
N GLU A 554 5.07 22.86 0.19
CA GLU A 554 4.42 24.00 0.84
C GLU A 554 5.44 24.92 1.51
N THR A 555 5.06 26.18 1.68
CA THR A 555 5.88 27.20 2.36
C THR A 555 5.08 27.88 3.45
N VAL A 556 5.76 28.25 4.53
CA VAL A 556 5.15 29.07 5.59
C VAL A 556 5.03 30.50 5.08
N GLU A 557 3.82 31.03 5.10
CA GLU A 557 3.57 32.44 4.82
C GLU A 557 3.91 33.33 6.03
N GLN A 558 3.45 32.89 7.22
CA GLN A 558 3.68 33.63 8.46
C GLN A 558 3.49 32.76 9.70
N VAL A 559 4.11 33.19 10.81
CA VAL A 559 3.87 32.67 12.17
C VAL A 559 3.47 33.84 13.06
N GLU A 560 2.28 33.76 13.65
CA GLU A 560 1.78 34.76 14.59
C GLU A 560 1.97 34.26 16.02
N PHE A 561 2.52 35.13 16.87
CA PHE A 561 2.67 34.88 18.30
C PHE A 561 1.65 35.66 19.10
N TYR A 562 1.04 35.00 20.05
CA TYR A 562 0.06 35.57 20.96
C TYR A 562 0.51 35.35 22.41
N LEU A 563 0.25 36.37 23.24
CA LEU A 563 0.25 36.25 24.70
C LEU A 563 -1.21 36.33 25.15
N ASN A 564 -1.72 35.22 25.71
CA ASN A 564 -3.16 35.04 25.91
C ASN A 564 -3.88 35.24 24.55
N GLU A 565 -4.93 36.06 24.51
CA GLU A 565 -5.67 36.35 23.27
C GLU A 565 -5.10 37.55 22.47
N THR A 566 -4.01 38.20 22.98
CA THR A 566 -3.43 39.38 22.33
C THR A 566 -2.30 38.99 21.38
N ARG A 567 -2.43 39.30 20.10
CA ARG A 567 -1.36 39.12 19.15
C ARG A 567 -0.18 40.04 19.46
N VAL A 568 1.00 39.44 19.67
CA VAL A 568 2.24 40.13 20.01
C VAL A 568 3.04 40.45 18.77
N ALA A 569 3.12 39.52 17.82
CA ALA A 569 3.91 39.67 16.59
C ALA A 569 3.45 38.75 15.47
N THR A 570 3.86 39.08 14.25
CA THR A 570 3.80 38.24 13.07
C THR A 570 5.21 38.15 12.48
N VAL A 571 5.73 36.92 12.30
CA VAL A 571 7.06 36.64 11.77
C VAL A 571 6.91 35.91 10.43
N TYR A 572 7.55 36.44 9.37
CA TYR A 572 7.39 35.98 8.00
C TYR A 572 8.53 35.04 7.51
N GLN A 573 9.63 34.99 8.26
CA GLN A 573 10.81 34.19 7.89
C GLN A 573 11.44 33.54 9.12
N PRO A 574 12.00 32.34 8.98
CA PRO A 574 12.74 31.70 10.05
C PRO A 574 14.03 32.48 10.40
N PRO A 575 14.52 32.38 11.66
CA PRO A 575 13.92 31.65 12.77
C PRO A 575 12.63 32.35 13.26
N TYR A 576 11.58 31.55 13.55
CA TYR A 576 10.34 32.07 14.09
C TYR A 576 10.48 32.30 15.60
N GLU A 577 11.03 33.45 15.95
CA GLU A 577 11.34 33.81 17.32
C GLU A 577 10.73 35.17 17.66
N GLN A 578 10.19 35.32 18.88
CA GLN A 578 9.61 36.54 19.36
C GLN A 578 9.86 36.76 20.85
N PRO A 579 10.54 37.84 21.27
CA PRO A 579 10.57 38.26 22.67
C PRO A 579 9.17 38.68 23.15
N ILE A 580 8.71 38.10 24.24
CA ILE A 580 7.43 38.39 24.86
C ILE A 580 7.64 38.91 26.27
N VAL A 581 7.07 40.09 26.60
CA VAL A 581 7.09 40.63 27.92
C VAL A 581 5.92 40.09 28.71
N LEU A 582 6.16 39.51 29.86
CA LEU A 582 5.14 38.90 30.71
C LEU A 582 4.47 39.97 31.62
N PRO A 583 3.14 39.95 31.79
CA PRO A 583 2.44 40.86 32.66
C PRO A 583 2.74 40.57 34.15
N LYS A 584 2.91 41.61 34.94
CA LYS A 584 3.38 41.46 36.35
C LYS A 584 2.36 40.83 37.31
N ASN A 585 1.07 40.78 36.96
CA ASN A 585 -0.04 40.47 37.87
C ASN A 585 -1.01 39.42 37.34
N GLU A 586 -0.68 38.70 36.27
CA GLU A 586 -1.53 37.61 35.77
C GLU A 586 -1.04 36.26 36.33
N PRO A 587 -1.86 35.56 37.10
CA PRO A 587 -1.46 34.30 37.74
C PRO A 587 -1.27 33.18 36.74
N LEU A 588 -1.84 33.24 35.55
CA LEU A 588 -1.73 32.27 34.49
C LEU A 588 -1.67 32.98 33.12
N ALA A 589 -0.62 32.78 32.40
CA ALA A 589 -0.48 33.24 31.03
C ALA A 589 -0.12 32.11 30.10
N TYR A 590 -0.45 32.20 28.84
CA TYR A 590 0.00 31.27 27.83
C TYR A 590 0.54 31.96 26.59
N VAL A 591 1.49 31.31 25.95
CA VAL A 591 1.98 31.68 24.63
C VAL A 591 1.36 30.77 23.61
N ARG A 592 0.81 31.30 22.55
CA ARG A 592 0.26 30.56 21.41
C ARG A 592 0.98 31.00 20.15
N ALA A 593 1.38 30.05 19.35
CA ALA A 593 1.92 30.27 18.00
C ALA A 593 0.96 29.70 16.96
N VAL A 594 0.64 30.51 15.95
CA VAL A 594 -0.22 30.09 14.82
C VAL A 594 0.60 30.23 13.55
N ALA A 595 0.85 29.12 12.87
CA ALA A 595 1.52 29.11 11.58
C ALA A 595 0.48 29.05 10.45
N THR A 596 0.71 29.82 9.37
CA THR A 596 -0.11 29.85 8.17
C THR A 596 0.75 29.52 6.96
N THR A 597 0.28 28.63 6.10
CA THR A 597 0.93 28.30 4.82
C THR A 597 0.42 29.21 3.69
N ALA A 598 1.15 29.25 2.58
CA ALA A 598 0.82 30.09 1.42
C ALA A 598 -0.56 29.76 0.79
N ASP A 599 -1.06 28.55 0.96
CA ASP A 599 -2.41 28.13 0.55
C ASP A 599 -3.51 28.48 1.56
N GLY A 600 -3.12 29.08 2.71
CA GLY A 600 -4.02 29.53 3.76
C GLY A 600 -4.41 28.50 4.80
N ALA A 601 -3.78 27.31 4.81
CA ALA A 601 -3.95 26.36 5.90
C ALA A 601 -3.28 26.89 7.19
N THR A 602 -3.87 26.62 8.36
CA THR A 602 -3.37 27.08 9.66
C THR A 602 -3.17 25.93 10.63
N THR A 603 -2.17 26.06 11.51
CA THR A 603 -1.94 25.16 12.64
C THR A 603 -1.44 25.95 13.82
N GLU A 604 -1.75 25.52 15.05
CA GLU A 604 -1.35 26.23 16.24
C GLU A 604 -0.81 25.32 17.33
N ASP A 605 0.00 25.88 18.21
CA ASP A 605 0.46 25.27 19.45
C ASP A 605 0.38 26.29 20.59
N LEU A 606 0.16 25.80 21.81
CA LEU A 606 -0.06 26.63 22.98
C LEU A 606 0.69 26.04 24.18
N VAL A 607 1.42 26.89 24.89
CA VAL A 607 2.14 26.52 26.12
C VAL A 607 1.84 27.49 27.25
N PHE A 608 1.39 26.97 28.37
CA PHE A 608 1.18 27.78 29.61
C PHE A 608 2.52 28.17 30.22
N VAL A 609 2.65 29.44 30.54
CA VAL A 609 3.86 30.02 31.13
C VAL A 609 3.67 30.07 32.66
N ASN A 610 4.70 29.60 33.39
CA ASN A 610 4.71 29.57 34.86
C ASN A 610 3.53 28.81 35.50
N ALA A 611 2.94 27.86 34.78
CA ALA A 611 1.87 27.03 35.31
C ALA A 611 2.38 26.14 36.46
N PRO A 612 1.55 25.93 37.51
CA PRO A 612 1.86 24.90 38.51
C PRO A 612 2.09 23.53 37.87
N GLU A 613 2.97 22.72 38.45
CA GLU A 613 3.30 21.38 37.90
C GLU A 613 2.08 20.45 37.78
N ASN A 614 1.01 20.75 38.53
CA ASN A 614 -0.22 19.95 38.60
C ASN A 614 -1.30 20.41 37.61
N LEU A 615 -1.04 21.42 36.77
CA LEU A 615 -2.00 21.80 35.75
C LEU A 615 -1.88 20.78 34.61
N GLU A 616 -2.80 19.85 34.55
CA GLU A 616 -2.98 18.96 33.41
C GLU A 616 -3.33 19.82 32.19
N GLN A 617 -2.53 19.69 31.15
CA GLN A 617 -2.90 20.27 29.87
C GLN A 617 -4.14 19.50 29.37
N VAL A 618 -5.28 20.16 29.42
CA VAL A 618 -6.46 19.69 28.68
C VAL A 618 -6.13 19.87 27.21
N ASN A 619 -5.69 18.81 26.59
CA ASN A 619 -5.52 18.76 25.14
C ASN A 619 -6.94 18.74 24.55
N ILE A 620 -7.47 19.90 24.16
CA ILE A 620 -8.80 20.00 23.59
C ILE A 620 -8.71 19.46 22.18
N GLN A 621 -8.94 18.17 22.02
CA GLN A 621 -9.13 17.57 20.70
C GLN A 621 -10.62 17.57 20.38
N PHE A 622 -10.98 18.26 19.29
CA PHE A 622 -12.33 18.20 18.77
C PHE A 622 -12.51 16.92 17.94
N VAL A 623 -13.62 16.26 18.16
CA VAL A 623 -14.08 15.19 17.28
C VAL A 623 -14.84 15.86 16.13
N GLU A 624 -14.27 15.84 14.94
CA GLU A 624 -14.84 16.43 13.74
C GLU A 624 -15.62 15.39 12.94
N LEU A 625 -16.92 15.63 12.76
CA LEU A 625 -17.79 14.79 11.97
C LEU A 625 -18.14 15.50 10.67
N TYR A 626 -17.65 14.98 9.56
CA TYR A 626 -18.13 15.37 8.25
C TYR A 626 -19.36 14.53 7.92
N ALA A 627 -20.53 15.19 7.83
CA ALA A 627 -21.81 14.50 7.70
C ALA A 627 -22.51 14.84 6.39
N SER A 628 -22.85 13.81 5.61
CA SER A 628 -23.78 13.93 4.49
C SER A 628 -25.20 13.67 4.98
N VAL A 629 -26.10 14.62 4.74
CA VAL A 629 -27.54 14.47 5.02
C VAL A 629 -28.27 14.33 3.68
N LEU A 630 -28.91 13.19 3.46
CA LEU A 630 -29.50 12.84 2.18
C LEU A 630 -31.01 12.62 2.28
N ASP A 631 -31.77 13.20 1.36
CA ASP A 631 -33.19 12.89 1.11
C ASP A 631 -33.30 12.17 -0.23
N HIS A 632 -33.73 10.90 -0.21
CA HIS A 632 -33.76 10.03 -1.40
C HIS A 632 -32.44 10.05 -2.23
N GLY A 633 -31.29 10.06 -1.53
CA GLY A 633 -29.95 10.10 -2.12
C GLY A 633 -29.52 11.47 -2.67
N ARG A 634 -30.27 12.55 -2.41
CA ARG A 634 -29.90 13.92 -2.75
C ARG A 634 -29.48 14.68 -1.50
N PRO A 635 -28.40 15.47 -1.56
CA PRO A 635 -28.00 16.29 -0.43
C PRO A 635 -29.10 17.26 0.03
N VAL A 636 -29.27 17.36 1.35
CA VAL A 636 -30.16 18.31 2.00
C VAL A 636 -29.34 19.52 2.43
N GLU A 637 -29.70 20.69 1.96
CA GLU A 637 -29.02 21.94 2.30
C GLU A 637 -29.85 22.78 3.28
N GLY A 638 -29.20 23.77 3.90
CA GLY A 638 -29.85 24.76 4.75
C GLY A 638 -30.17 24.31 6.17
N LEU A 639 -29.65 23.15 6.61
CA LEU A 639 -29.74 22.73 8.02
C LEU A 639 -28.84 23.60 8.90
N THR A 640 -29.23 23.76 10.14
CA THR A 640 -28.55 24.58 11.15
C THR A 640 -28.04 23.70 12.29
N GLN A 641 -27.17 24.25 13.14
CA GLN A 641 -26.65 23.52 14.31
C GLN A 641 -27.75 22.89 15.18
N LYS A 642 -28.91 23.53 15.25
CA LYS A 642 -30.04 23.06 16.09
C LYS A 642 -30.67 21.77 15.59
N ASP A 643 -30.49 21.48 14.31
CA ASP A 643 -31.05 20.30 13.66
C ASP A 643 -30.20 19.05 13.93
N PHE A 644 -29.00 19.20 14.51
CA PHE A 644 -28.04 18.12 14.74
C PHE A 644 -27.90 17.76 16.21
N THR A 645 -27.85 16.48 16.48
CA THR A 645 -27.60 15.92 17.82
C THR A 645 -26.54 14.83 17.74
N PRO A 646 -25.24 15.13 18.04
CA PRO A 646 -24.22 14.12 18.15
C PRO A 646 -24.29 13.39 19.50
N SER A 647 -23.98 12.09 19.50
CA SER A 647 -23.78 11.29 20.69
C SER A 647 -22.55 10.39 20.55
N GLU A 648 -21.84 10.17 21.64
CA GLU A 648 -20.68 9.30 21.75
C GLU A 648 -20.95 8.25 22.82
N ASP A 649 -20.81 6.98 22.50
CA ASP A 649 -21.16 5.84 23.38
C ASP A 649 -22.54 5.98 24.01
N GLY A 650 -23.50 6.55 23.27
CA GLY A 650 -24.86 6.81 23.72
C GLY A 650 -25.03 8.09 24.57
N VAL A 651 -23.94 8.81 24.89
CA VAL A 651 -23.97 10.06 25.63
C VAL A 651 -24.04 11.24 24.67
N LYS A 652 -25.07 12.09 24.82
CA LYS A 652 -25.24 13.29 24.00
C LYS A 652 -24.08 14.25 24.22
N GLN A 653 -23.51 14.75 23.09
CA GLN A 653 -22.40 15.70 23.08
C GLN A 653 -22.88 17.11 22.72
N GLN A 654 -22.17 18.13 23.22
CA GLN A 654 -22.45 19.52 22.87
C GLN A 654 -21.65 19.94 21.65
N ILE A 655 -22.34 20.45 20.61
CA ILE A 655 -21.67 20.94 19.40
C ILE A 655 -20.89 22.22 19.76
N ALA A 656 -19.58 22.19 19.58
CA ALA A 656 -18.69 23.31 19.78
C ALA A 656 -18.46 24.11 18.49
N ARG A 657 -18.47 23.44 17.33
CA ARG A 657 -18.34 24.08 16.02
C ARG A 657 -19.30 23.45 15.03
N PHE A 658 -19.95 24.29 14.24
CA PHE A 658 -20.85 23.88 13.16
C PHE A 658 -20.57 24.72 11.92
N ASP A 659 -20.44 24.07 10.76
CA ASP A 659 -20.21 24.75 9.48
C ASP A 659 -20.79 23.93 8.32
N GLN A 660 -21.12 24.58 7.21
CA GLN A 660 -21.43 23.91 5.96
C GLN A 660 -20.21 23.96 5.06
N VAL A 661 -19.70 22.76 4.68
CA VAL A 661 -18.41 22.58 4.00
C VAL A 661 -18.54 22.92 2.51
N ARG A 662 -18.84 24.18 2.14
CA ARG A 662 -18.96 24.59 0.72
C ARG A 662 -17.63 25.01 0.11
N ASP A 663 -16.80 25.71 0.89
CA ASP A 663 -15.58 26.38 0.43
C ASP A 663 -14.30 25.85 1.10
N GLN A 664 -14.41 24.81 1.90
CA GLN A 664 -13.23 24.17 2.50
C GLN A 664 -12.46 23.35 1.46
N PRO A 665 -11.14 23.31 1.55
CA PRO A 665 -10.33 22.47 0.66
C PRO A 665 -10.68 20.98 0.82
N ILE A 666 -10.83 20.29 -0.30
CA ILE A 666 -11.01 18.85 -0.33
C ILE A 666 -9.68 18.19 -0.71
N HIS A 667 -9.26 17.21 0.06
CA HIS A 667 -8.20 16.29 -0.32
C HIS A 667 -8.82 14.96 -0.74
N ALA A 668 -8.76 14.64 -2.03
CA ALA A 668 -9.34 13.43 -2.60
C ALA A 668 -8.26 12.51 -3.16
N ALA A 669 -8.22 11.25 -2.77
CA ALA A 669 -7.42 10.25 -3.45
C ALA A 669 -8.34 9.33 -4.27
N VAL A 670 -7.96 9.02 -5.50
CA VAL A 670 -8.63 8.04 -6.34
C VAL A 670 -7.72 6.82 -6.45
N ALA A 671 -8.15 5.71 -5.88
CA ALA A 671 -7.47 4.41 -5.95
C ALA A 671 -8.15 3.55 -7.02
N ILE A 672 -7.44 3.26 -8.09
CA ILE A 672 -7.95 2.51 -9.24
C ILE A 672 -7.32 1.12 -9.26
N ASP A 673 -8.16 0.12 -9.29
CA ASP A 673 -7.78 -1.25 -9.60
C ASP A 673 -7.23 -1.33 -11.03
N VAL A 674 -6.02 -1.79 -11.15
CA VAL A 674 -5.36 -2.07 -12.43
C VAL A 674 -4.97 -3.55 -12.54
N SER A 675 -5.74 -4.42 -11.88
CA SER A 675 -5.60 -5.86 -12.02
C SER A 675 -5.99 -6.33 -13.42
N ALA A 676 -5.58 -7.52 -13.80
CA ALA A 676 -5.81 -8.06 -15.14
C ALA A 676 -7.30 -8.16 -15.54
N SER A 677 -8.21 -8.30 -14.56
CA SER A 677 -9.66 -8.30 -14.78
C SER A 677 -10.17 -6.97 -15.30
N MET A 678 -9.53 -5.86 -14.92
CA MET A 678 -9.89 -4.51 -15.35
C MET A 678 -9.57 -4.19 -16.81
N ASP A 679 -8.82 -5.04 -17.53
CA ASP A 679 -8.40 -4.77 -18.93
C ASP A 679 -9.56 -4.32 -19.85
N PRO A 680 -10.76 -4.94 -19.82
CA PRO A 680 -11.89 -4.47 -20.64
C PRO A 680 -12.45 -3.11 -20.22
N ASN A 681 -12.21 -2.70 -18.96
CA ASN A 681 -12.87 -1.56 -18.31
C ASN A 681 -11.92 -0.38 -18.07
N ILE A 682 -10.60 -0.58 -18.15
CA ILE A 682 -9.59 0.41 -17.77
C ILE A 682 -9.71 1.72 -18.55
N GLY A 683 -10.12 1.66 -19.83
CA GLY A 683 -10.33 2.83 -20.67
C GLY A 683 -11.45 3.75 -20.15
N GLU A 684 -12.58 3.17 -19.74
CA GLU A 684 -13.69 3.93 -19.16
C GLU A 684 -13.41 4.36 -17.71
N ALA A 685 -12.70 3.54 -16.94
CA ALA A 685 -12.23 3.91 -15.60
C ALA A 685 -11.35 5.17 -15.64
N ARG A 686 -10.39 5.24 -16.58
CA ARG A 686 -9.56 6.43 -16.83
C ARG A 686 -10.39 7.67 -17.18
N LYS A 687 -11.35 7.53 -18.10
CA LYS A 687 -12.25 8.64 -18.50
C LYS A 687 -13.09 9.13 -17.32
N GLY A 688 -13.65 8.20 -16.54
CA GLY A 688 -14.46 8.55 -15.36
C GLY A 688 -13.65 9.28 -14.29
N ALA A 689 -12.45 8.78 -13.95
CA ALA A 689 -11.56 9.41 -12.99
C ALA A 689 -11.08 10.79 -13.49
N PHE A 690 -10.78 10.93 -14.79
CA PHE A 690 -10.41 12.22 -15.36
C PHE A 690 -11.54 13.24 -15.29
N ALA A 691 -12.77 12.83 -15.61
CA ALA A 691 -13.94 13.71 -15.49
C ALA A 691 -14.16 14.15 -14.03
N PHE A 692 -13.94 13.26 -13.06
CA PHE A 692 -13.97 13.60 -11.65
C PHE A 692 -12.94 14.66 -11.31
N PHE A 693 -11.67 14.48 -11.69
CA PHE A 693 -10.62 15.46 -11.43
C PHE A 693 -10.93 16.83 -12.04
N GLN A 694 -11.41 16.86 -13.28
CA GLN A 694 -11.79 18.11 -13.94
C GLN A 694 -12.95 18.85 -13.25
N GLN A 695 -13.92 18.12 -12.73
CA GLN A 695 -15.12 18.70 -12.11
C GLN A 695 -14.92 19.01 -10.62
N ALA A 696 -14.30 18.09 -9.89
CA ALA A 696 -14.20 18.14 -8.44
C ALA A 696 -13.06 19.00 -7.92
N ILE A 697 -11.94 19.09 -8.66
CA ILE A 697 -10.73 19.76 -8.15
C ILE A 697 -10.73 21.24 -8.52
N LYS A 698 -10.95 22.08 -7.51
CA LYS A 698 -10.84 23.55 -7.56
C LYS A 698 -9.43 23.98 -7.14
N PRO A 699 -9.05 25.25 -7.32
CA PRO A 699 -7.70 25.72 -6.99
C PRO A 699 -7.23 25.43 -5.56
N LYS A 700 -8.16 25.38 -4.59
CA LYS A 700 -7.84 25.06 -3.20
C LYS A 700 -7.79 23.56 -2.90
N ASP A 701 -8.31 22.74 -3.79
CA ASP A 701 -8.39 21.29 -3.58
C ASP A 701 -7.11 20.61 -4.04
N ARG A 702 -6.90 19.40 -3.56
CA ARG A 702 -5.81 18.52 -4.00
C ARG A 702 -6.37 17.14 -4.31
N ALA A 703 -5.88 16.54 -5.37
CA ALA A 703 -6.16 15.15 -5.66
C ALA A 703 -4.88 14.34 -5.82
N ALA A 704 -4.97 13.06 -5.48
CA ALA A 704 -3.92 12.08 -5.69
C ALA A 704 -4.44 10.90 -6.51
N LEU A 705 -3.57 10.29 -7.28
CA LEU A 705 -3.87 9.07 -8.03
C LEU A 705 -3.05 7.91 -7.46
N ILE A 706 -3.76 6.92 -6.99
CA ILE A 706 -3.20 5.66 -6.50
C ILE A 706 -3.70 4.56 -7.44
N THR A 707 -2.87 3.60 -7.76
CA THR A 707 -3.28 2.38 -8.46
C THR A 707 -2.94 1.18 -7.61
N PHE A 708 -3.64 0.09 -7.84
CA PHE A 708 -3.30 -1.17 -7.20
C PHE A 708 -3.57 -2.36 -8.10
N ASN A 709 -2.72 -3.34 -7.94
CA ASN A 709 -2.86 -4.69 -8.48
C ASN A 709 -2.42 -5.66 -7.37
N ASP A 710 -1.31 -6.39 -7.50
CA ASP A 710 -0.71 -7.19 -6.44
C ASP A 710 -0.09 -6.33 -5.29
N HIS A 711 0.02 -5.02 -5.48
CA HIS A 711 0.43 -4.03 -4.48
C HIS A 711 -0.08 -2.63 -4.85
N PRO A 712 -0.27 -1.75 -3.86
CA PRO A 712 -0.61 -0.36 -4.12
C PRO A 712 0.60 0.43 -4.64
N ASN A 713 0.34 1.43 -5.48
CA ASN A 713 1.35 2.32 -6.03
C ASN A 713 0.81 3.76 -6.11
N LEU A 714 1.55 4.70 -5.56
CA LEU A 714 1.26 6.14 -5.70
C LEU A 714 1.74 6.61 -7.06
N VAL A 715 0.79 6.94 -7.95
CA VAL A 715 1.08 7.38 -9.32
C VAL A 715 1.29 8.89 -9.39
N VAL A 716 0.39 9.64 -8.73
CA VAL A 716 0.47 11.11 -8.65
C VAL A 716 0.23 11.52 -7.21
N LYS A 717 1.13 12.33 -6.66
CA LYS A 717 1.00 12.92 -5.32
C LYS A 717 -0.17 13.91 -5.27
N PHE A 718 -0.55 14.36 -4.07
CA PHE A 718 -1.56 15.40 -3.93
C PHE A 718 -1.18 16.66 -4.71
N THR A 719 -1.97 16.98 -5.73
CA THR A 719 -1.79 18.14 -6.61
C THR A 719 -3.14 18.75 -6.99
N ASN A 720 -3.16 20.00 -7.35
CA ASN A 720 -4.30 20.66 -8.00
C ASN A 720 -4.08 20.77 -9.54
N ASP A 721 -2.95 20.29 -10.04
CA ASP A 721 -2.69 20.27 -11.48
C ASP A 721 -3.39 19.08 -12.15
N VAL A 722 -4.51 19.38 -12.81
CA VAL A 722 -5.28 18.38 -13.55
C VAL A 722 -4.47 17.76 -14.71
N ASN A 723 -3.44 18.45 -15.23
CA ASN A 723 -2.59 17.90 -16.28
C ASN A 723 -1.70 16.77 -15.77
N GLU A 724 -1.16 16.93 -14.56
CA GLU A 724 -0.36 15.91 -13.90
C GLU A 724 -1.20 14.66 -13.63
N LEU A 725 -2.41 14.83 -13.09
CA LEU A 725 -3.37 13.74 -12.87
C LEU A 725 -3.77 13.04 -14.19
N ALA A 726 -4.00 13.81 -15.26
CA ALA A 726 -4.30 13.27 -16.58
C ALA A 726 -3.13 12.45 -17.15
N GLY A 727 -1.90 12.92 -16.97
CA GLY A 727 -0.68 12.20 -17.35
C GLY A 727 -0.57 10.85 -16.66
N GLY A 728 -0.79 10.82 -15.35
CA GLY A 728 -0.81 9.59 -14.56
C GLY A 728 -1.88 8.60 -15.02
N LEU A 729 -3.11 9.10 -15.29
CA LEU A 729 -4.21 8.26 -15.80
C LEU A 729 -3.93 7.70 -17.21
N ALA A 730 -3.31 8.47 -18.08
CA ALA A 730 -3.07 8.06 -19.46
C ALA A 730 -2.20 6.79 -19.54
N GLY A 731 -1.23 6.66 -18.65
CA GLY A 731 -0.30 5.52 -18.61
C GLY A 731 -0.79 4.29 -17.84
N LEU A 732 -2.07 4.21 -17.43
CA LEU A 732 -2.57 3.03 -16.71
C LEU A 732 -2.74 1.84 -17.64
N LYS A 733 -2.26 0.68 -17.18
CA LYS A 733 -2.38 -0.61 -17.84
C LYS A 733 -2.85 -1.66 -16.84
N ALA A 734 -3.82 -2.45 -17.25
CA ALA A 734 -4.33 -3.52 -16.41
C ALA A 734 -3.41 -4.75 -16.48
N GLU A 735 -2.92 -5.20 -15.34
CA GLU A 735 -2.07 -6.39 -15.22
C GLU A 735 -2.01 -6.89 -13.77
N ARG A 736 -1.77 -8.19 -13.58
CA ARG A 736 -1.57 -8.87 -12.29
C ARG A 736 -2.86 -9.09 -11.47
N GLY A 737 -2.69 -9.43 -10.17
CA GLY A 737 -3.75 -9.73 -9.21
C GLY A 737 -4.35 -8.50 -8.54
N THR A 738 -5.10 -8.70 -7.45
CA THR A 738 -5.83 -7.63 -6.74
C THR A 738 -5.50 -7.66 -5.25
N ALA A 739 -4.71 -6.68 -4.75
CA ALA A 739 -4.45 -6.49 -3.32
C ALA A 739 -5.31 -5.33 -2.78
N LEU A 740 -6.61 -5.58 -2.66
CA LEU A 740 -7.61 -4.57 -2.31
C LEU A 740 -7.40 -4.00 -0.90
N TYR A 741 -7.22 -4.86 0.11
CA TYR A 741 -7.07 -4.40 1.49
C TYR A 741 -5.74 -3.70 1.75
N ASP A 742 -4.66 -4.15 1.09
CA ASP A 742 -3.38 -3.43 1.10
C ASP A 742 -3.54 -2.03 0.51
N SER A 743 -4.34 -1.90 -0.56
CA SER A 743 -4.63 -0.61 -1.19
C SER A 743 -5.44 0.33 -0.28
N VAL A 744 -6.43 -0.21 0.44
CA VAL A 744 -7.18 0.57 1.44
C VAL A 744 -6.24 1.10 2.50
N VAL A 745 -5.43 0.24 3.12
CA VAL A 745 -4.51 0.63 4.20
C VAL A 745 -3.47 1.64 3.70
N PHE A 746 -2.86 1.39 2.54
CA PHE A 746 -1.88 2.29 1.93
C PHE A 746 -2.49 3.66 1.63
N SER A 747 -3.67 3.69 0.99
CA SER A 747 -4.33 4.94 0.63
C SER A 747 -4.68 5.76 1.87
N LEU A 748 -5.20 5.13 2.91
CA LEU A 748 -5.52 5.79 4.18
C LEU A 748 -4.26 6.28 4.91
N PHE A 749 -3.18 5.50 4.88
CA PHE A 749 -1.88 5.93 5.39
C PHE A 749 -1.39 7.18 4.67
N TYR A 750 -1.58 7.27 3.36
CA TYR A 750 -1.18 8.42 2.56
C TYR A 750 -1.88 9.72 2.98
N PHE A 751 -3.07 9.64 3.60
CA PHE A 751 -3.77 10.80 4.19
C PHE A 751 -3.23 11.24 5.56
N ASN A 752 -2.29 10.50 6.16
CA ASN A 752 -1.78 10.90 7.47
C ASN A 752 -1.17 12.30 7.45
N GLY A 753 -1.59 13.15 8.38
CA GLY A 753 -1.17 14.55 8.48
C GLY A 753 -1.95 15.52 7.60
N VAL A 754 -2.75 15.05 6.65
CA VAL A 754 -3.66 15.89 5.86
C VAL A 754 -4.79 16.39 6.74
N LYS A 755 -5.00 17.69 6.78
CA LYS A 755 -6.09 18.34 7.52
C LYS A 755 -7.27 18.67 6.60
N GLY A 756 -8.44 18.91 7.19
CA GLY A 756 -9.65 19.27 6.47
C GLY A 756 -10.41 18.06 5.93
N GLN A 757 -11.22 18.29 4.91
CA GLN A 757 -12.07 17.26 4.33
C GLN A 757 -11.26 16.27 3.49
N ARG A 758 -11.35 14.99 3.83
CA ARG A 758 -10.58 13.91 3.21
C ARG A 758 -11.51 12.85 2.63
N ALA A 759 -11.28 12.48 1.39
CA ALA A 759 -12.08 11.46 0.71
C ALA A 759 -11.19 10.48 -0.07
N LEU A 760 -11.48 9.19 0.05
CA LEU A 760 -10.87 8.12 -0.74
C LEU A 760 -11.93 7.49 -1.63
N LEU A 761 -11.71 7.52 -2.93
CA LEU A 761 -12.55 6.85 -3.92
C LEU A 761 -11.83 5.58 -4.39
N ILE A 762 -12.41 4.42 -4.15
CA ILE A 762 -11.84 3.13 -4.54
C ILE A 762 -12.68 2.55 -5.67
N LEU A 763 -12.06 2.27 -6.82
CA LEU A 763 -12.66 1.59 -7.95
C LEU A 763 -12.02 0.22 -8.12
N SER A 764 -12.84 -0.85 -8.05
CA SER A 764 -12.40 -2.23 -8.29
C SER A 764 -13.49 -3.07 -8.95
N ASP A 765 -13.10 -4.07 -9.74
CA ASP A 765 -13.99 -5.06 -10.34
C ASP A 765 -13.85 -6.46 -9.73
N GLY A 766 -12.96 -6.63 -8.77
CA GLY A 766 -12.59 -7.91 -8.19
C GLY A 766 -12.81 -8.05 -6.69
N LYS A 767 -12.38 -9.20 -6.19
CA LYS A 767 -12.21 -9.51 -4.78
C LYS A 767 -10.75 -9.44 -4.42
N ASP A 768 -10.48 -9.26 -3.15
CA ASP A 768 -9.12 -9.36 -2.66
C ASP A 768 -8.55 -10.76 -2.91
N GLU A 769 -7.38 -10.82 -3.51
CA GLU A 769 -6.72 -12.06 -3.88
C GLU A 769 -5.33 -12.20 -3.25
N GLY A 770 -4.69 -11.10 -2.89
CA GLY A 770 -3.28 -11.12 -2.51
C GLY A 770 -2.83 -10.17 -1.43
N SER A 771 -3.73 -9.48 -0.72
CA SER A 771 -3.35 -8.56 0.34
C SER A 771 -2.63 -9.25 1.50
N ARG A 772 -1.69 -8.52 2.10
CA ARG A 772 -1.04 -8.88 3.37
C ARG A 772 -1.97 -8.63 4.55
N PHE A 773 -2.76 -7.56 4.45
CA PHE A 773 -3.76 -7.18 5.45
C PHE A 773 -5.04 -7.98 5.24
N THR A 774 -5.70 -8.29 6.34
CA THR A 774 -7.05 -8.88 6.32
C THR A 774 -8.10 -7.79 6.13
N PHE A 775 -9.34 -8.19 5.84
CA PHE A 775 -10.47 -7.27 5.83
C PHE A 775 -10.62 -6.54 7.18
N GLU A 776 -10.45 -7.24 8.28
CA GLU A 776 -10.53 -6.71 9.64
C GLU A 776 -9.46 -5.65 9.90
N ASP A 777 -8.22 -5.89 9.45
CA ASP A 777 -7.13 -4.90 9.53
C ASP A 777 -7.48 -3.63 8.76
N ALA A 778 -7.94 -3.77 7.52
CA ALA A 778 -8.32 -2.64 6.67
C ALA A 778 -9.49 -1.85 7.27
N LEU A 779 -10.49 -2.55 7.82
CA LEU A 779 -11.64 -1.93 8.47
C LEU A 779 -11.24 -1.18 9.75
N GLU A 780 -10.38 -1.78 10.58
CA GLU A 780 -9.86 -1.11 11.78
C GLU A 780 -9.05 0.14 11.41
N TYR A 781 -8.22 0.04 10.37
CA TYR A 781 -7.45 1.18 9.90
C TYR A 781 -8.37 2.29 9.35
N ALA A 782 -9.41 1.93 8.59
CA ALA A 782 -10.39 2.87 8.07
C ALA A 782 -11.11 3.66 9.17
N ARG A 783 -11.50 2.98 10.25
CA ARG A 783 -12.11 3.62 11.43
C ARG A 783 -11.18 4.62 12.14
N ARG A 784 -9.87 4.41 12.05
CA ARG A 784 -8.86 5.28 12.68
C ARG A 784 -8.46 6.47 11.79
N ALA A 785 -8.57 6.32 10.47
CA ALA A 785 -8.01 7.27 9.53
C ALA A 785 -8.80 8.59 9.45
N GLY A 786 -10.10 8.59 9.78
CA GLY A 786 -10.97 9.76 9.65
C GLY A 786 -11.11 10.26 8.21
N VAL A 787 -11.05 9.37 7.24
CA VAL A 787 -11.19 9.61 5.80
C VAL A 787 -12.50 9.00 5.33
N THR A 788 -13.35 9.79 4.65
CA THR A 788 -14.59 9.27 4.06
C THR A 788 -14.27 8.39 2.85
N ILE A 789 -14.73 7.15 2.84
CA ILE A 789 -14.45 6.20 1.74
C ILE A 789 -15.68 6.01 0.88
N TYR A 790 -15.52 6.23 -0.43
CA TYR A 790 -16.48 5.87 -1.45
C TYR A 790 -15.98 4.67 -2.22
N ALA A 791 -16.71 3.55 -2.15
CA ALA A 791 -16.35 2.33 -2.84
C ALA A 791 -17.16 2.17 -4.12
N ILE A 792 -16.51 2.03 -5.26
CA ILE A 792 -17.12 1.87 -6.56
C ILE A 792 -16.79 0.48 -7.08
N GLY A 793 -17.79 -0.39 -7.10
CA GLY A 793 -17.63 -1.75 -7.58
C GLY A 793 -18.14 -1.91 -9.02
N LEU A 794 -17.33 -2.49 -9.90
CA LEU A 794 -17.63 -2.66 -11.30
C LEU A 794 -17.82 -4.14 -11.64
N GLY A 795 -18.96 -4.49 -12.24
CA GLY A 795 -19.24 -5.85 -12.70
C GLY A 795 -19.92 -6.74 -11.66
N LYS A 796 -19.75 -8.07 -11.80
CA LYS A 796 -20.48 -9.07 -11.01
C LYS A 796 -19.65 -9.68 -9.87
N ASP A 797 -18.35 -9.73 -10.05
CA ASP A 797 -17.42 -10.47 -9.17
C ASP A 797 -16.86 -9.63 -8.01
N VAL A 798 -17.23 -8.36 -7.97
CA VAL A 798 -16.79 -7.39 -6.95
C VAL A 798 -17.26 -7.78 -5.53
N ASP A 799 -16.41 -7.54 -4.56
CA ASP A 799 -16.71 -7.79 -3.14
C ASP A 799 -17.59 -6.70 -2.52
N LYS A 800 -18.89 -6.75 -2.88
CA LYS A 800 -19.89 -5.77 -2.44
C LYS A 800 -20.01 -5.68 -0.93
N LYS A 801 -19.93 -6.81 -0.24
CA LYS A 801 -20.13 -6.88 1.21
C LYS A 801 -19.04 -6.12 1.98
N HIS A 802 -17.78 -6.39 1.68
CA HIS A 802 -16.67 -5.79 2.39
C HIS A 802 -16.47 -4.33 1.99
N LEU A 803 -16.58 -4.00 0.69
CA LEU A 803 -16.50 -2.63 0.21
C LEU A 803 -17.62 -1.74 0.77
N SER A 804 -18.89 -2.22 0.80
CA SER A 804 -19.98 -1.48 1.45
C SER A 804 -19.70 -1.25 2.92
N LYS A 805 -19.21 -2.28 3.64
CA LYS A 805 -18.94 -2.17 5.08
C LYS A 805 -17.86 -1.13 5.39
N ILE A 806 -16.74 -1.14 4.65
CA ILE A 806 -15.67 -0.14 4.83
C ILE A 806 -16.20 1.28 4.55
N ALA A 807 -16.95 1.46 3.45
CA ALA A 807 -17.51 2.76 3.09
C ALA A 807 -18.51 3.27 4.15
N GLU A 808 -19.42 2.44 4.61
CA GLU A 808 -20.44 2.82 5.60
C GLU A 808 -19.84 3.19 6.96
N GLU A 809 -18.79 2.47 7.40
CA GLU A 809 -18.12 2.74 8.69
C GLU A 809 -17.37 4.08 8.70
N THR A 810 -17.03 4.60 7.51
CA THR A 810 -16.31 5.87 7.33
C THR A 810 -17.20 7.03 6.89
N GLY A 811 -18.52 6.85 6.88
CA GLY A 811 -19.47 7.89 6.51
C GLY A 811 -19.67 8.09 5.01
N GLY A 812 -19.08 7.23 4.18
CA GLY A 812 -19.33 7.18 2.74
C GLY A 812 -20.33 6.10 2.34
N ARG A 813 -20.24 5.62 1.12
CA ARG A 813 -21.09 4.54 0.62
C ARG A 813 -20.50 3.78 -0.56
N GLY A 814 -21.06 2.57 -0.82
CA GLY A 814 -20.75 1.76 -1.98
C GLY A 814 -21.68 2.05 -3.16
N PHE A 815 -21.11 2.12 -4.35
CA PHE A 815 -21.81 2.16 -5.63
C PHE A 815 -21.43 0.91 -6.42
N PHE A 816 -22.43 0.19 -6.95
CA PHE A 816 -22.17 -1.05 -7.68
C PHE A 816 -22.83 -1.01 -9.03
N VAL A 817 -22.02 -0.92 -10.06
CA VAL A 817 -22.46 -0.76 -11.45
C VAL A 817 -22.10 -1.99 -12.28
N LYS A 818 -22.84 -2.17 -13.37
CA LYS A 818 -22.61 -3.30 -14.27
C LYS A 818 -21.57 -3.00 -15.33
N THR A 819 -21.47 -1.75 -15.72
CA THR A 819 -20.60 -1.29 -16.80
C THR A 819 -19.85 -0.01 -16.41
N ALA A 820 -18.68 0.17 -16.95
CA ALA A 820 -17.87 1.36 -16.71
C ALA A 820 -18.49 2.66 -17.27
N ALA A 821 -19.43 2.58 -18.20
CA ALA A 821 -20.18 3.75 -18.71
C ALA A 821 -21.03 4.45 -17.63
N GLU A 822 -21.37 3.73 -16.54
CA GLU A 822 -22.12 4.25 -15.42
C GLU A 822 -21.24 5.03 -14.39
N LEU A 823 -19.92 5.08 -14.56
CA LEU A 823 -19.00 5.67 -13.60
C LEU A 823 -19.10 7.21 -13.53
N ALA A 824 -19.25 7.89 -14.68
CA ALA A 824 -19.27 9.36 -14.71
C ALA A 824 -20.38 9.98 -13.85
N PRO A 825 -21.66 9.51 -13.90
CA PRO A 825 -22.70 10.03 -13.01
C PRO A 825 -22.43 9.73 -11.53
N ILE A 826 -21.75 8.63 -11.20
CA ILE A 826 -21.36 8.32 -9.81
C ILE A 826 -20.33 9.31 -9.29
N TYR A 827 -19.29 9.58 -10.06
CA TYR A 827 -18.28 10.57 -9.69
C TYR A 827 -18.90 11.96 -9.49
N ALA A 828 -19.82 12.39 -10.38
CA ALA A 828 -20.55 13.63 -10.21
C ALA A 828 -21.46 13.64 -8.97
N GLN A 829 -21.99 12.48 -8.58
CA GLN A 829 -22.78 12.36 -7.37
C GLN A 829 -21.91 12.46 -6.11
N ILE A 830 -20.74 11.80 -6.09
CA ILE A 830 -19.77 11.87 -4.99
C ILE A 830 -19.29 13.32 -4.82
N GLU A 831 -18.96 14.02 -5.89
CA GLU A 831 -18.55 15.42 -5.84
C GLU A 831 -19.60 16.30 -5.17
N ARG A 832 -20.87 16.20 -5.61
CA ARG A 832 -21.98 16.94 -4.99
C ARG A 832 -22.15 16.61 -3.52
N GLU A 833 -22.02 15.33 -3.15
CA GLU A 833 -22.14 14.88 -1.77
C GLU A 833 -21.02 15.48 -0.90
N LEU A 834 -19.76 15.45 -1.36
CA LEU A 834 -18.63 16.03 -0.68
C LEU A 834 -18.79 17.55 -0.46
N ARG A 835 -19.27 18.28 -1.46
CA ARG A 835 -19.48 19.75 -1.37
C ARG A 835 -20.67 20.16 -0.50
N SER A 836 -21.57 19.23 -0.17
CA SER A 836 -22.76 19.51 0.63
C SER A 836 -22.71 18.99 2.06
N GLN A 837 -21.57 18.50 2.52
CA GLN A 837 -21.42 18.00 3.87
C GLN A 837 -21.51 19.13 4.91
N TYR A 838 -21.87 18.72 6.13
CA TYR A 838 -21.84 19.56 7.33
C TYR A 838 -20.67 19.13 8.21
N LEU A 839 -19.92 20.09 8.71
CA LEU A 839 -18.95 19.88 9.78
C LEU A 839 -19.64 20.07 11.12
N VAL A 840 -19.70 19.01 11.90
CA VAL A 840 -20.20 19.03 13.26
C VAL A 840 -19.05 18.62 14.17
N ALA A 841 -18.53 19.55 14.96
CA ALA A 841 -17.43 19.25 15.87
C ALA A 841 -17.87 19.41 17.33
N TYR A 842 -17.46 18.47 18.18
CA TYR A 842 -17.72 18.50 19.61
C TYR A 842 -16.45 18.11 20.39
N GLN A 843 -16.38 18.55 21.64
CA GLN A 843 -15.37 18.06 22.57
C GLN A 843 -15.94 16.84 23.28
N SER A 844 -15.23 15.71 23.23
CA SER A 844 -15.67 14.52 23.93
C SER A 844 -15.76 14.75 25.45
N THR A 845 -16.84 14.31 26.06
CA THR A 845 -17.01 14.29 27.52
C THR A 845 -16.33 13.08 28.15
N ASN A 846 -15.87 12.11 27.35
CA ASN A 846 -15.12 10.97 27.83
C ASN A 846 -13.62 11.32 27.89
N THR A 847 -13.10 11.52 29.09
CA THR A 847 -11.69 11.88 29.34
C THR A 847 -10.76 10.68 29.51
N SER A 848 -11.24 9.45 29.31
CA SER A 848 -10.39 8.24 29.39
C SER A 848 -9.28 8.29 28.34
N GLU A 849 -8.05 8.05 28.75
CA GLU A 849 -6.89 7.92 27.85
C GLU A 849 -6.79 6.54 27.18
N GLU A 850 -7.75 5.65 27.46
CA GLU A 850 -7.78 4.33 26.84
C GLU A 850 -8.05 4.46 25.33
N ASN A 851 -7.16 3.91 24.53
CA ASN A 851 -7.29 3.85 23.08
C ASN A 851 -8.31 2.78 22.64
N THR A 852 -9.54 2.91 23.15
CA THR A 852 -10.68 2.04 22.83
C THR A 852 -11.57 2.72 21.79
N PHE A 853 -12.25 1.91 20.97
CA PHE A 853 -13.18 2.44 19.97
C PHE A 853 -14.37 3.12 20.66
N ARG A 854 -14.65 4.38 20.28
CA ARG A 854 -15.79 5.17 20.73
C ARG A 854 -16.81 5.26 19.62
N ALA A 855 -18.00 4.74 19.88
CA ALA A 855 -19.08 4.74 18.91
C ALA A 855 -19.71 6.14 18.80
N VAL A 856 -19.91 6.62 17.57
CA VAL A 856 -20.52 7.92 17.27
C VAL A 856 -21.83 7.73 16.54
N GLU A 857 -22.87 8.42 16.98
CA GLU A 857 -24.16 8.55 16.28
C GLU A 857 -24.49 10.02 16.11
N LEU A 858 -24.87 10.41 14.89
CA LEU A 858 -25.32 11.77 14.60
C LEU A 858 -26.76 11.71 14.13
N LYS A 859 -27.67 12.33 14.89
CA LYS A 859 -29.08 12.43 14.53
C LYS A 859 -29.39 13.80 13.93
N VAL A 860 -30.29 13.83 12.96
CA VAL A 860 -30.82 15.06 12.36
C VAL A 860 -32.31 15.12 12.60
N ASP A 861 -32.77 16.25 13.15
CA ASP A 861 -34.19 16.47 13.45
C ASP A 861 -34.99 16.86 12.18
N LYS A 862 -34.95 15.94 11.20
CA LYS A 862 -35.73 16.04 9.96
C LYS A 862 -36.18 14.63 9.55
N PRO A 863 -37.51 14.39 9.43
CA PRO A 863 -38.02 13.08 9.07
C PRO A 863 -37.58 12.65 7.66
N GLY A 864 -37.31 11.37 7.48
CA GLY A 864 -37.06 10.76 6.17
C GLY A 864 -35.68 11.00 5.58
N VAL A 865 -34.77 11.64 6.31
CA VAL A 865 -33.40 11.83 5.84
C VAL A 865 -32.45 10.73 6.33
N GLU A 866 -31.50 10.37 5.49
CA GLU A 866 -30.38 9.49 5.81
C GLU A 866 -29.17 10.34 6.20
N VAL A 867 -28.55 10.04 7.33
CA VAL A 867 -27.33 10.73 7.82
C VAL A 867 -26.15 9.79 7.69
N LYS A 868 -25.10 10.23 7.01
CA LYS A 868 -23.85 9.50 6.83
C LYS A 868 -22.71 10.27 7.43
N THR A 869 -22.04 9.68 8.40
CA THR A 869 -20.82 10.14 9.02
C THR A 869 -20.05 8.94 9.57
N ILE A 870 -18.84 9.16 10.08
CA ILE A 870 -18.08 8.08 10.73
C ILE A 870 -18.91 7.44 11.86
N ARG A 871 -18.81 6.12 11.97
CA ARG A 871 -19.53 5.35 13.01
C ARG A 871 -18.82 5.34 14.36
N GLY A 872 -17.64 5.89 14.43
CA GLY A 872 -16.83 5.98 15.63
C GLY A 872 -15.37 6.28 15.30
N TYR A 873 -14.58 6.41 16.33
CA TYR A 873 -13.17 6.74 16.23
C TYR A 873 -12.37 6.15 17.39
N TYR A 874 -11.04 6.21 17.29
CA TYR A 874 -10.13 5.92 18.41
C TYR A 874 -9.49 7.24 18.86
N PRO A 875 -9.55 7.60 20.14
CA PRO A 875 -9.02 8.86 20.66
C PRO A 875 -7.50 8.96 20.61
#